data_55fe6ccf33a67dc48e2295d34d2af29b
#
_entry.id   55fe6ccf33a67dc48e2295d34d2af29b
#
_cell.length_a   1.000
_cell.length_b   1.000
_cell.length_c   1.000
_cell.angle_alpha   90.00
_cell.angle_beta   90.00
_cell.angle_gamma   90.00
#
_symmetry.space_group_name_H-M   'P 1'
#
loop_
_entity.id
_entity.type
_entity.pdbx_description
1 polymer ?
#
loop_
_entity_poly.entity_id
_entity_poly.type
_entity_poly.pdbx_seq_one_letter_code
_entity_poly.pdbx_strand_id
1 'polypeptide(L)'
;PRLRNILTQLLDIYDKDSKQQLSLQYIRQRYRSYALLQDIYNKVRLICDQEGKMLLSETKYILSKFVEQNDAPFIYEKVGNRFEKFMIDEFQDTSLKEWENFRPLLLNAISQSADISVLLVGDIKQSIYRWRGSNWNILSSIAPNDLKRGSTPIRQSSLKVNYRSLPEVVKFNYDTMRAAADKTNIHLNTALKSAKEAGAISDECYNELFDALDTAYNDESLKQDHNPHREFTNPGFIRVTAHYDQEPDIVGCVRELVHLKGYKPCDITILVRENKEAQVIAKQLLDAGAQDESMRFGIMTQEALKIGSSPVVQFIIAIMKYAVNRSDVVSLALYNRHRHNDLFHHLSDEEISLFDSIRSSSAEIAFEKILIEYAPLFSGQSAYIDALHENIIKFCATKAVDLQLFIKWWDENGSGKSVTIDKDLNAIEIMTIHKSKGLENKVIIIPYCDWRFTPKPVLAPTFWTNPATGSGFSKDTLFPVTSVASASNSIFAEGYYKEYVYSHIDAINMLYVALTRPREQLHIFFPVMEPDKYGNFSDKAETVGQMLFQLFDMQERYQSVTSEDELPEPISICFGRYDGPEKQSVADEGTLSIADAPTSEYRMRLKLSSRRYSEALTSGKLTPQDEGIVLHGIMERATTREDISTDIEQLVIDGILSTQNAAELTAQ
;
A
#
# COMPACT_ATOMS: atom_id res chain seq x y z
N PRO A 1 -8.23 42.75 -45.61
CA PRO A 1 -9.17 42.38 -44.51
C PRO A 1 -9.95 41.10 -44.82
N ARG A 2 -10.55 40.97 -46.03
CA ARG A 2 -11.43 39.83 -46.36
C ARG A 2 -10.71 38.47 -46.37
N LEU A 3 -9.48 38.41 -46.90
CA LEU A 3 -8.66 37.20 -46.92
C LEU A 3 -8.24 36.76 -45.50
N ARG A 4 -7.95 37.71 -44.62
CA ARG A 4 -7.59 37.47 -43.23
C ARG A 4 -8.76 36.89 -42.45
N ASN A 5 -9.98 37.42 -42.66
CA ASN A 5 -11.19 36.90 -42.05
C ASN A 5 -11.53 35.46 -42.50
N ILE A 6 -11.37 35.19 -43.82
CA ILE A 6 -11.56 33.82 -44.35
C ILE A 6 -10.53 32.86 -43.78
N LEU A 7 -9.27 33.28 -43.68
CA LEU A 7 -8.21 32.45 -43.08
C LEU A 7 -8.48 32.17 -41.60
N THR A 8 -8.91 33.17 -40.83
CA THR A 8 -9.29 32.99 -39.42
C THR A 8 -10.46 32.02 -39.30
N GLN A 9 -11.50 32.13 -40.11
CA GLN A 9 -12.64 31.21 -40.11
C GLN A 9 -12.24 29.78 -40.50
N LEU A 10 -11.33 29.60 -41.45
CA LEU A 10 -10.80 28.28 -41.81
C LEU A 10 -9.96 27.68 -40.71
N LEU A 11 -9.15 28.46 -39.99
CA LEU A 11 -8.39 28.00 -38.83
C LEU A 11 -9.32 27.60 -37.69
N ASP A 12 -10.35 28.39 -37.40
CA ASP A 12 -11.34 28.05 -36.35
C ASP A 12 -12.08 26.76 -36.65
N ILE A 13 -12.47 26.52 -37.92
CA ILE A 13 -13.10 25.26 -38.34
C ILE A 13 -12.11 24.11 -38.23
N TYR A 14 -10.87 24.29 -38.70
CA TYR A 14 -9.83 23.26 -38.61
C TYR A 14 -9.52 22.87 -37.17
N ASP A 15 -9.36 23.84 -36.27
CA ASP A 15 -9.06 23.59 -34.86
C ASP A 15 -10.22 22.88 -34.17
N LYS A 16 -11.47 23.27 -34.46
CA LYS A 16 -12.65 22.59 -33.92
C LYS A 16 -12.79 21.16 -34.42
N ASP A 17 -12.62 20.92 -35.72
CA ASP A 17 -12.74 19.62 -36.33
C ASP A 17 -11.59 18.68 -35.87
N SER A 18 -10.36 19.20 -35.78
CA SER A 18 -9.21 18.43 -35.29
C SER A 18 -9.36 18.04 -33.81
N LYS A 19 -9.85 18.95 -32.97
CA LYS A 19 -10.15 18.68 -31.56
C LYS A 19 -11.21 17.57 -31.41
N GLN A 20 -12.28 17.66 -32.24
CA GLN A 20 -13.34 16.65 -32.22
C GLN A 20 -12.87 15.31 -32.75
N GLN A 21 -12.11 15.27 -33.83
CA GLN A 21 -11.56 14.07 -34.44
C GLN A 21 -10.61 13.35 -33.45
N LEU A 22 -9.72 14.08 -32.80
CA LEU A 22 -8.80 13.55 -31.79
C LEU A 22 -9.57 12.96 -30.61
N SER A 23 -10.60 13.64 -30.15
CA SER A 23 -11.47 13.17 -29.06
C SER A 23 -12.16 11.85 -29.40
N LEU A 24 -12.70 11.75 -30.62
CA LEU A 24 -13.32 10.52 -31.11
C LEU A 24 -12.32 9.37 -31.25
N GLN A 25 -11.04 9.65 -31.57
CA GLN A 25 -9.99 8.63 -31.57
C GLN A 25 -9.77 8.05 -30.18
N TYR A 26 -9.70 8.87 -29.12
CA TYR A 26 -9.58 8.38 -27.75
C TYR A 26 -10.76 7.52 -27.33
N ILE A 27 -11.98 7.96 -27.62
CA ILE A 27 -13.19 7.18 -27.34
C ILE A 27 -13.14 5.85 -28.08
N ARG A 28 -12.82 5.86 -29.39
CA ARG A 28 -12.77 4.65 -30.22
C ARG A 28 -11.71 3.64 -29.77
N GLN A 29 -10.56 4.10 -29.27
CA GLN A 29 -9.50 3.22 -28.80
C GLN A 29 -9.92 2.39 -27.59
N ARG A 30 -10.79 2.90 -26.74
CA ARG A 30 -11.15 2.31 -25.45
C ARG A 30 -12.59 1.81 -25.37
N TYR A 31 -13.47 2.17 -26.30
CA TYR A 31 -14.89 1.87 -26.16
C TYR A 31 -15.19 0.37 -26.07
N ARG A 32 -14.42 -0.48 -26.78
CA ARG A 32 -14.59 -1.94 -26.70
C ARG A 32 -14.22 -2.51 -25.33
N SER A 33 -13.10 -2.03 -24.78
CA SER A 33 -12.68 -2.40 -23.44
C SER A 33 -13.69 -1.92 -22.40
N TYR A 34 -14.24 -0.72 -22.60
CA TYR A 34 -15.28 -0.16 -21.73
C TYR A 34 -16.59 -0.99 -21.77
N ALA A 35 -17.02 -1.40 -22.96
CA ALA A 35 -18.20 -2.26 -23.11
C ALA A 35 -18.04 -3.60 -22.39
N LEU A 36 -16.84 -4.19 -22.45
CA LEU A 36 -16.54 -5.46 -21.75
C LEU A 36 -16.54 -5.31 -20.23
N LEU A 37 -16.28 -4.13 -19.67
CA LEU A 37 -16.28 -3.93 -18.22
C LEU A 37 -17.62 -4.27 -17.59
N GLN A 38 -18.73 -3.91 -18.24
CA GLN A 38 -20.07 -4.22 -17.74
C GLN A 38 -20.31 -5.75 -17.69
N ASP A 39 -19.90 -6.46 -18.72
CA ASP A 39 -20.04 -7.92 -18.78
C ASP A 39 -19.17 -8.62 -17.74
N ILE A 40 -17.92 -8.15 -17.58
CA ILE A 40 -16.99 -8.63 -16.54
C ILE A 40 -17.59 -8.37 -15.15
N TYR A 41 -18.07 -7.17 -14.90
CA TYR A 41 -18.68 -6.80 -13.61
C TYR A 41 -19.89 -7.68 -13.28
N ASN A 42 -20.81 -7.87 -14.25
CA ASN A 42 -21.98 -8.72 -14.07
C ASN A 42 -21.58 -10.17 -13.79
N LYS A 43 -20.51 -10.67 -14.47
CA LYS A 43 -20.03 -12.04 -14.23
C LYS A 43 -19.38 -12.20 -12.87
N VAL A 44 -18.59 -11.22 -12.44
CA VAL A 44 -17.98 -11.20 -11.10
C VAL A 44 -19.06 -11.21 -10.03
N ARG A 45 -20.11 -10.38 -10.16
CA ARG A 45 -21.24 -10.39 -9.22
C ARG A 45 -21.94 -11.72 -9.16
N LEU A 46 -22.20 -12.33 -10.32
CA LEU A 46 -22.82 -13.67 -10.37
C LEU A 46 -21.98 -14.72 -9.61
N ILE A 47 -20.64 -14.69 -9.76
CA ILE A 47 -19.75 -15.59 -9.04
C ILE A 47 -19.77 -15.29 -7.53
N CYS A 48 -19.75 -14.02 -7.15
CA CYS A 48 -19.83 -13.61 -5.75
C CYS A 48 -21.15 -14.07 -5.09
N ASP A 49 -22.26 -13.91 -5.79
CA ASP A 49 -23.60 -14.35 -5.32
C ASP A 49 -23.65 -15.90 -5.18
N GLN A 50 -23.10 -16.65 -6.14
CA GLN A 50 -23.01 -18.10 -6.09
C GLN A 50 -22.14 -18.64 -4.96
N GLU A 51 -21.06 -17.93 -4.63
CA GLU A 51 -20.13 -18.32 -3.58
C GLU A 51 -20.47 -17.71 -2.20
N GLY A 52 -21.54 -16.92 -2.09
CA GLY A 52 -21.89 -16.20 -0.86
C GLY A 52 -20.81 -15.21 -0.41
N LYS A 53 -20.08 -14.61 -1.36
CA LYS A 53 -18.97 -13.68 -1.10
C LYS A 53 -19.29 -12.28 -1.59
N MET A 54 -18.63 -11.31 -0.98
CA MET A 54 -18.68 -9.91 -1.38
C MET A 54 -17.25 -9.40 -1.58
N LEU A 55 -17.02 -8.63 -2.63
CA LEU A 55 -15.73 -7.97 -2.80
C LEU A 55 -15.58 -6.82 -1.79
N LEU A 56 -14.46 -6.81 -1.08
CA LEU A 56 -14.15 -5.76 -0.11
C LEU A 56 -14.15 -4.37 -0.76
N SER A 57 -13.74 -4.27 -2.03
CA SER A 57 -13.77 -3.03 -2.81
C SER A 57 -15.18 -2.48 -3.06
N GLU A 58 -16.22 -3.33 -3.04
CA GLU A 58 -17.61 -2.92 -3.26
C GLU A 58 -18.30 -2.44 -1.97
N THR A 59 -17.77 -2.80 -0.80
CA THR A 59 -18.40 -2.49 0.51
C THR A 59 -18.71 -1.01 0.65
N LYS A 60 -17.79 -0.14 0.27
CA LYS A 60 -17.98 1.31 0.35
C LYS A 60 -19.11 1.84 -0.57
N TYR A 61 -19.29 1.25 -1.74
CA TYR A 61 -20.33 1.63 -2.69
C TYR A 61 -21.71 1.08 -2.28
N ILE A 62 -21.73 -0.14 -1.75
CA ILE A 62 -22.96 -0.72 -1.21
C ILE A 62 -23.44 0.10 -0.03
N LEU A 63 -22.55 0.44 0.90
CA LEU A 63 -22.86 1.29 2.05
C LEU A 63 -23.36 2.66 1.60
N SER A 64 -22.70 3.31 0.63
CA SER A 64 -23.12 4.60 0.06
C SER A 64 -24.56 4.55 -0.49
N LYS A 65 -24.96 3.49 -1.18
CA LYS A 65 -26.33 3.33 -1.68
C LYS A 65 -27.38 3.28 -0.56
N PHE A 66 -27.04 2.61 0.55
CA PHE A 66 -27.93 2.58 1.71
C PHE A 66 -28.01 3.95 2.39
N VAL A 67 -26.92 4.71 2.39
CA VAL A 67 -26.87 6.07 2.95
C VAL A 67 -27.65 7.07 2.11
N GLU A 68 -27.52 7.02 0.77
CA GLU A 68 -28.18 7.94 -0.16
C GLU A 68 -29.70 7.75 -0.23
N GLN A 69 -30.19 6.56 0.07
CA GLN A 69 -31.62 6.22 -0.04
C GLN A 69 -32.45 6.54 1.21
N ASN A 70 -31.82 6.83 2.34
CA ASN A 70 -32.48 7.07 3.60
C ASN A 70 -31.95 8.32 4.30
N ASP A 71 -32.80 9.22 4.75
CA ASP A 71 -32.41 10.44 5.47
C ASP A 71 -31.72 10.15 6.82
N ALA A 72 -31.98 8.99 7.42
CA ALA A 72 -31.26 8.48 8.61
C ALA A 72 -31.16 6.96 8.53
N PRO A 73 -30.12 6.44 7.85
CA PRO A 73 -29.93 5.00 7.71
C PRO A 73 -29.84 4.33 9.09
N PHE A 74 -30.59 3.26 9.30
CA PHE A 74 -30.59 2.42 10.52
C PHE A 74 -29.13 2.07 10.99
N ILE A 75 -28.22 1.91 10.07
CA ILE A 75 -26.79 1.66 10.36
C ILE A 75 -26.18 2.81 11.18
N TYR A 76 -26.49 4.06 10.83
CA TYR A 76 -25.95 5.23 11.53
C TYR A 76 -26.61 5.43 12.89
N GLU A 77 -27.90 5.18 12.99
CA GLU A 77 -28.59 5.22 14.27
C GLU A 77 -28.00 4.21 15.25
N LYS A 78 -27.71 2.97 14.76
CA LYS A 78 -27.12 1.92 15.58
C LYS A 78 -25.66 2.20 15.96
N VAL A 79 -24.87 2.82 15.08
CA VAL A 79 -23.47 3.15 15.31
C VAL A 79 -23.32 4.49 16.02
N GLY A 80 -24.08 5.51 15.61
CA GLY A 80 -24.01 6.86 16.15
C GLY A 80 -24.38 6.95 17.64
N ASN A 81 -25.30 6.12 18.10
CA ASN A 81 -25.66 6.03 19.52
C ASN A 81 -24.60 5.32 20.39
N ARG A 82 -23.58 4.70 19.75
CA ARG A 82 -22.55 3.92 20.44
C ARG A 82 -21.20 4.64 20.56
N PHE A 83 -20.88 5.52 19.62
CA PHE A 83 -19.61 6.22 19.55
C PHE A 83 -19.85 7.74 19.59
N GLU A 84 -19.31 8.38 20.60
CA GLU A 84 -19.41 9.83 20.82
C GLU A 84 -18.18 10.58 20.34
N LYS A 85 -17.01 9.91 20.30
CA LYS A 85 -15.73 10.51 19.95
C LYS A 85 -15.05 9.68 18.85
N PHE A 86 -14.60 10.36 17.82
CA PHE A 86 -13.90 9.76 16.67
C PHE A 86 -12.49 10.31 16.57
N MET A 87 -11.52 9.41 16.50
CA MET A 87 -10.13 9.72 16.20
C MET A 87 -9.74 8.90 14.97
N ILE A 88 -9.39 9.58 13.88
CA ILE A 88 -9.06 8.94 12.60
C ILE A 88 -7.65 9.38 12.23
N ASP A 89 -6.74 8.40 12.14
CA ASP A 89 -5.35 8.58 11.71
C ASP A 89 -5.19 8.23 10.23
N GLU A 90 -4.05 8.63 9.63
CA GLU A 90 -3.73 8.45 8.20
C GLU A 90 -4.85 8.94 7.27
N PHE A 91 -5.52 10.04 7.65
CA PHE A 91 -6.73 10.49 6.99
C PHE A 91 -6.52 10.92 5.53
N GLN A 92 -5.29 11.24 5.11
CA GLN A 92 -4.93 11.55 3.72
C GLN A 92 -5.11 10.37 2.76
N ASP A 93 -5.25 9.14 3.29
CA ASP A 93 -5.48 7.94 2.47
C ASP A 93 -6.97 7.63 2.25
N THR A 94 -7.85 8.44 2.82
CA THR A 94 -9.30 8.30 2.70
C THR A 94 -9.76 8.62 1.27
N SER A 95 -10.61 7.77 0.70
CA SER A 95 -11.28 8.04 -0.58
C SER A 95 -12.55 8.87 -0.40
N LEU A 96 -13.00 9.54 -1.47
CA LEU A 96 -14.21 10.37 -1.41
C LEU A 96 -15.44 9.57 -0.96
N LYS A 97 -15.60 8.31 -1.42
CA LYS A 97 -16.73 7.46 -1.01
C LYS A 97 -16.65 7.03 0.46
N GLU A 98 -15.47 6.80 0.98
CA GLU A 98 -15.27 6.55 2.41
C GLU A 98 -15.62 7.79 3.23
N TRP A 99 -15.19 8.97 2.78
CA TRP A 99 -15.54 10.23 3.41
C TRP A 99 -17.04 10.46 3.43
N GLU A 100 -17.73 10.30 2.30
CA GLU A 100 -19.19 10.43 2.20
C GLU A 100 -19.92 9.51 3.19
N ASN A 101 -19.41 8.29 3.40
CA ASN A 101 -19.94 7.34 4.36
C ASN A 101 -19.65 7.71 5.82
N PHE A 102 -18.48 8.29 6.14
CA PHE A 102 -18.14 8.69 7.51
C PHE A 102 -18.75 10.02 7.93
N ARG A 103 -18.88 10.97 7.01
CA ARG A 103 -19.32 12.33 7.27
C ARG A 103 -20.59 12.43 8.14
N PRO A 104 -21.66 11.68 7.89
CA PRO A 104 -22.88 11.76 8.71
C PRO A 104 -22.64 11.38 10.17
N LEU A 105 -21.80 10.37 10.45
CA LEU A 105 -21.45 9.95 11.80
C LEU A 105 -20.68 11.04 12.55
N LEU A 106 -19.71 11.65 11.87
CA LEU A 106 -18.91 12.74 12.45
C LEU A 106 -19.76 13.98 12.73
N LEU A 107 -20.65 14.34 11.81
CA LEU A 107 -21.59 15.45 11.99
C LEU A 107 -22.55 15.20 13.15
N ASN A 108 -23.01 13.96 13.31
CA ASN A 108 -23.84 13.57 14.46
C ASN A 108 -23.07 13.74 15.78
N ALA A 109 -21.85 13.24 15.86
CA ALA A 109 -21.00 13.39 17.05
C ALA A 109 -20.74 14.87 17.41
N ILE A 110 -20.46 15.71 16.40
CA ILE A 110 -20.27 17.15 16.57
C ILE A 110 -21.55 17.82 17.10
N SER A 111 -22.73 17.39 16.65
CA SER A 111 -24.00 17.99 17.04
C SER A 111 -24.45 17.59 18.46
N GLN A 112 -23.99 16.45 18.96
CA GLN A 112 -24.38 15.92 20.27
C GLN A 112 -23.47 16.35 21.42
N SER A 113 -22.25 16.84 21.13
CA SER A 113 -21.25 17.18 22.15
C SER A 113 -20.85 18.66 22.09
N ALA A 114 -20.74 19.30 23.26
CA ALA A 114 -20.11 20.62 23.38
C ALA A 114 -18.57 20.54 23.38
N ASP A 115 -18.00 19.36 23.62
CA ASP A 115 -16.57 19.09 23.64
C ASP A 115 -16.08 18.66 22.27
N ILE A 116 -14.72 18.54 22.11
CA ILE A 116 -14.10 18.00 20.90
C ILE A 116 -14.49 16.54 20.76
N SER A 117 -15.28 16.25 19.74
CA SER A 117 -15.77 14.90 19.43
C SER A 117 -15.10 14.27 18.21
N VAL A 118 -14.43 15.06 17.38
CA VAL A 118 -13.76 14.58 16.15
C VAL A 118 -12.34 15.09 16.09
N LEU A 119 -11.39 14.16 15.89
CA LEU A 119 -9.98 14.42 15.62
C LEU A 119 -9.58 13.70 14.34
N LEU A 120 -9.19 14.44 13.31
CA LEU A 120 -8.64 13.93 12.06
C LEU A 120 -7.14 14.22 12.03
N VAL A 121 -6.33 13.19 11.86
CA VAL A 121 -4.88 13.28 11.80
C VAL A 121 -4.38 12.73 10.48
N GLY A 122 -3.45 13.42 9.84
CA GLY A 122 -2.87 12.98 8.59
C GLY A 122 -1.84 13.96 8.05
N ASP A 123 -1.09 13.53 7.06
CA ASP A 123 -0.09 14.34 6.36
C ASP A 123 -0.31 14.25 4.85
N ILE A 124 -0.75 15.34 4.24
CA ILE A 124 -1.03 15.44 2.79
C ILE A 124 0.18 14.99 1.96
N LYS A 125 1.40 15.30 2.43
CA LYS A 125 2.67 14.96 1.78
C LYS A 125 2.95 13.45 1.76
N GLN A 126 2.23 12.67 2.59
CA GLN A 126 2.29 11.21 2.63
C GLN A 126 1.15 10.53 1.85
N SER A 127 0.35 11.28 1.09
CA SER A 127 -0.70 10.72 0.23
C SER A 127 -0.07 10.13 -1.04
N ILE A 128 0.14 8.81 -1.06
CA ILE A 128 0.75 8.06 -2.17
C ILE A 128 -0.16 6.91 -2.68
N TYR A 129 -1.42 6.87 -2.25
CA TYR A 129 -2.40 5.83 -2.62
C TYR A 129 -3.52 6.34 -3.53
N ARG A 130 -3.28 7.40 -4.34
CA ARG A 130 -4.25 7.94 -5.29
C ARG A 130 -4.78 6.88 -6.26
N TRP A 131 -3.96 5.92 -6.67
CA TRP A 131 -4.35 4.78 -7.49
C TRP A 131 -5.37 3.83 -6.82
N ARG A 132 -5.55 3.90 -5.49
CA ARG A 132 -6.61 3.23 -4.73
C ARG A 132 -7.83 4.11 -4.50
N GLY A 133 -7.82 5.35 -5.01
CA GLY A 133 -8.88 6.33 -4.87
C GLY A 133 -8.75 7.26 -3.68
N SER A 134 -7.61 7.27 -2.96
CA SER A 134 -7.37 8.29 -1.94
C SER A 134 -7.30 9.68 -2.57
N ASN A 135 -7.77 10.67 -1.82
CA ASN A 135 -7.80 12.06 -2.27
C ASN A 135 -7.33 12.99 -1.14
N TRP A 136 -6.13 13.51 -1.29
CA TRP A 136 -5.52 14.41 -0.30
C TRP A 136 -6.30 15.71 -0.07
N ASN A 137 -7.12 16.15 -1.06
CA ASN A 137 -8.00 17.31 -0.91
C ASN A 137 -9.07 17.10 0.19
N ILE A 138 -9.36 15.86 0.57
CA ILE A 138 -10.31 15.60 1.65
C ILE A 138 -9.81 16.18 2.95
N LEU A 139 -8.53 15.95 3.29
CA LEU A 139 -7.95 16.49 4.52
C LEU A 139 -7.73 18.02 4.44
N SER A 140 -7.29 18.53 3.28
CA SER A 140 -6.92 19.94 3.13
C SER A 140 -8.11 20.89 3.06
N SER A 141 -9.20 20.49 2.40
CA SER A 141 -10.29 21.40 2.08
C SER A 141 -11.69 20.81 2.27
N ILE A 142 -11.95 19.58 1.82
CA ILE A 142 -13.31 19.02 1.78
C ILE A 142 -13.83 18.79 3.20
N ALA A 143 -13.10 18.05 4.04
CA ALA A 143 -13.54 17.74 5.39
C ALA A 143 -13.66 19.00 6.28
N PRO A 144 -12.71 19.97 6.27
CA PRO A 144 -12.89 21.22 6.97
C PRO A 144 -14.15 21.99 6.54
N ASN A 145 -14.45 22.03 5.25
CA ASN A 145 -15.64 22.72 4.74
C ASN A 145 -16.93 21.98 5.12
N ASP A 146 -16.95 20.65 4.97
CA ASP A 146 -18.13 19.83 5.26
C ASP A 146 -18.48 19.77 6.76
N LEU A 147 -17.46 19.77 7.63
CA LEU A 147 -17.65 19.70 9.09
C LEU A 147 -17.92 21.06 9.73
N LYS A 148 -17.70 22.17 8.99
CA LYS A 148 -17.97 23.52 9.47
C LYS A 148 -19.50 23.76 9.58
N ARG A 149 -20.03 23.76 10.79
CA ARG A 149 -21.44 24.07 11.07
C ARG A 149 -21.56 25.25 12.03
N GLY A 150 -22.23 26.30 11.56
CA GLY A 150 -22.55 27.47 12.39
C GLY A 150 -21.32 28.08 13.06
N SER A 151 -21.34 28.22 14.38
CA SER A 151 -20.26 28.79 15.19
C SER A 151 -19.26 27.77 15.74
N THR A 152 -19.38 26.49 15.36
CA THR A 152 -18.45 25.44 15.85
C THR A 152 -17.04 25.68 15.26
N PRO A 153 -16.02 26.00 16.08
CA PRO A 153 -14.70 26.28 15.59
C PRO A 153 -14.00 24.99 15.15
N ILE A 154 -13.43 25.00 13.94
CA ILE A 154 -12.46 23.99 13.51
C ILE A 154 -11.07 24.50 13.87
N ARG A 155 -10.32 23.73 14.64
CA ARG A 155 -8.92 23.99 14.93
C ARG A 155 -8.04 23.17 14.01
N GLN A 156 -7.20 23.83 13.26
CA GLN A 156 -6.12 23.19 12.49
C GLN A 156 -4.79 23.50 13.18
N SER A 157 -3.97 22.49 13.32
CA SER A 157 -2.61 22.65 13.86
C SER A 157 -1.67 21.67 13.20
N SER A 158 -0.42 22.08 12.99
CA SER A 158 0.66 21.24 12.49
C SER A 158 1.56 20.79 13.63
N LEU A 159 2.02 19.55 13.61
CA LEU A 159 3.02 19.05 14.53
C LEU A 159 4.38 19.64 14.17
N LYS A 160 4.96 20.44 15.07
CA LYS A 160 6.20 21.20 14.81
C LYS A 160 7.47 20.45 15.17
N VAL A 161 7.38 19.36 15.94
CA VAL A 161 8.56 18.64 16.45
C VAL A 161 8.67 17.27 15.80
N ASN A 162 9.86 16.98 15.25
CA ASN A 162 10.22 15.68 14.73
C ASN A 162 10.93 14.86 15.84
N TYR A 163 10.32 13.76 16.24
CA TYR A 163 10.85 12.84 17.25
C TYR A 163 11.63 11.66 16.67
N ARG A 164 11.58 11.48 15.35
CA ARG A 164 12.15 10.31 14.64
C ARG A 164 13.61 10.52 14.29
N SER A 165 13.88 11.56 13.50
CA SER A 165 15.13 11.70 12.76
C SER A 165 16.12 12.65 13.46
N LEU A 166 17.40 12.45 13.18
CA LEU A 166 18.47 13.33 13.63
C LEU A 166 18.39 14.71 12.96
N PRO A 167 18.92 15.77 13.60
CA PRO A 167 18.72 17.15 13.16
C PRO A 167 19.08 17.43 11.71
N GLU A 168 20.21 16.89 11.20
CA GLU A 168 20.63 17.14 9.83
C GLU A 168 19.70 16.46 8.81
N VAL A 169 19.14 15.30 9.15
CA VAL A 169 18.14 14.62 8.32
C VAL A 169 16.86 15.45 8.22
N VAL A 170 16.42 16.02 9.36
CA VAL A 170 15.21 16.88 9.39
C VAL A 170 15.44 18.13 8.54
N LYS A 171 16.61 18.78 8.69
CA LYS A 171 16.97 19.96 7.93
C LYS A 171 17.08 19.67 6.43
N PHE A 172 17.80 18.61 6.06
CA PHE A 172 17.93 18.19 4.65
C PHE A 172 16.58 17.93 4.00
N ASN A 173 15.68 17.24 4.71
CA ASN A 173 14.34 16.96 4.21
C ASN A 173 13.55 18.26 3.98
N TYR A 174 13.62 19.20 4.91
CA TYR A 174 12.97 20.50 4.75
C TYR A 174 13.52 21.26 3.55
N ASP A 175 14.84 21.47 3.49
CA ASP A 175 15.50 22.25 2.44
C ASP A 175 15.25 21.61 1.04
N THR A 176 15.42 20.30 0.93
CA THR A 176 15.25 19.57 -0.33
C THR A 176 13.80 19.57 -0.80
N MET A 177 12.85 19.27 0.10
CA MET A 177 11.45 19.17 -0.28
C MET A 177 10.84 20.54 -0.59
N ARG A 178 11.25 21.60 0.12
CA ARG A 178 10.85 22.98 -0.20
C ARG A 178 11.31 23.37 -1.61
N ALA A 179 12.59 23.20 -1.90
CA ALA A 179 13.17 23.51 -3.21
C ALA A 179 12.57 22.67 -4.34
N ALA A 180 12.33 21.37 -4.10
CA ALA A 180 11.69 20.47 -5.06
C ALA A 180 10.25 20.88 -5.36
N ALA A 181 9.48 21.20 -4.34
CA ALA A 181 8.10 21.66 -4.49
C ALA A 181 8.02 22.99 -5.23
N ASP A 182 8.85 23.99 -4.88
CA ASP A 182 8.89 25.30 -5.52
C ASP A 182 9.24 25.17 -7.01
N LYS A 183 10.27 24.40 -7.35
CA LYS A 183 10.69 24.18 -8.74
C LYS A 183 9.59 23.49 -9.55
N THR A 184 8.97 22.47 -8.99
CA THR A 184 7.89 21.74 -9.66
C THR A 184 6.66 22.61 -9.80
N ASN A 185 6.31 23.41 -8.80
CA ASN A 185 5.17 24.30 -8.82
C ASN A 185 5.30 25.41 -9.90
N ILE A 186 6.48 26.01 -10.04
CA ILE A 186 6.79 26.97 -11.12
C ILE A 186 6.55 26.33 -12.49
N HIS A 187 7.03 25.10 -12.69
CA HIS A 187 6.85 24.36 -13.93
C HIS A 187 5.37 24.09 -14.23
N LEU A 188 4.61 23.61 -13.24
CA LEU A 188 3.18 23.32 -13.38
C LEU A 188 2.37 24.58 -13.64
N ASN A 189 2.63 25.65 -12.90
CA ASN A 189 1.95 26.93 -13.07
C ASN A 189 2.17 27.54 -14.44
N THR A 190 3.37 27.39 -15.02
CA THR A 190 3.68 27.84 -16.37
C THR A 190 2.86 27.07 -17.40
N ALA A 191 2.75 25.74 -17.25
CA ALA A 191 1.94 24.89 -18.12
C ALA A 191 0.44 25.22 -18.02
N LEU A 192 -0.06 25.44 -16.78
CA LEU A 192 -1.46 25.80 -16.52
C LEU A 192 -1.83 27.18 -17.09
N LYS A 193 -0.93 28.18 -16.96
CA LYS A 193 -1.13 29.52 -17.57
C LYS A 193 -1.26 29.40 -19.07
N SER A 194 -0.35 28.69 -19.73
CA SER A 194 -0.40 28.47 -21.18
C SER A 194 -1.68 27.74 -21.59
N ALA A 195 -2.13 26.75 -20.82
CA ALA A 195 -3.38 26.03 -21.10
C ALA A 195 -4.62 26.91 -20.97
N LYS A 196 -4.64 27.80 -19.97
CA LYS A 196 -5.73 28.76 -19.76
C LYS A 196 -5.77 29.78 -20.90
N GLU A 197 -4.63 30.34 -21.27
CA GLU A 197 -4.51 31.30 -22.38
C GLU A 197 -4.95 30.70 -23.73
N ALA A 198 -4.67 29.38 -23.92
CA ALA A 198 -5.14 28.64 -25.09
C ALA A 198 -6.62 28.21 -25.02
N GLY A 199 -7.34 28.51 -23.91
CA GLY A 199 -8.74 28.08 -23.72
C GLY A 199 -8.91 26.57 -23.59
N ALA A 200 -7.85 25.85 -23.20
CA ALA A 200 -7.87 24.39 -23.01
C ALA A 200 -8.48 23.97 -21.66
N ILE A 201 -8.41 24.84 -20.66
CA ILE A 201 -8.98 24.64 -19.33
C ILE A 201 -9.83 25.85 -18.92
N SER A 202 -10.84 25.60 -18.06
CA SER A 202 -11.69 26.66 -17.50
C SER A 202 -10.98 27.42 -16.38
N ASP A 203 -11.51 28.60 -16.03
CA ASP A 203 -11.04 29.37 -14.89
C ASP A 203 -11.16 28.60 -13.57
N GLU A 204 -12.21 27.82 -13.44
CA GLU A 204 -12.46 26.98 -12.25
C GLU A 204 -11.37 25.90 -12.14
N CYS A 205 -11.10 25.18 -13.22
CA CYS A 205 -10.04 24.17 -13.26
C CYS A 205 -8.64 24.78 -13.00
N TYR A 206 -8.37 25.94 -13.59
CA TYR A 206 -7.13 26.68 -13.35
C TYR A 206 -6.95 27.02 -11.87
N ASN A 207 -7.98 27.60 -11.22
CA ASN A 207 -7.92 28.01 -9.83
C ASN A 207 -7.81 26.82 -8.87
N GLU A 208 -8.37 25.67 -9.23
CA GLU A 208 -8.24 24.41 -8.46
C GLU A 208 -6.80 23.89 -8.45
N LEU A 209 -6.09 24.01 -9.58
CA LEU A 209 -4.78 23.39 -9.79
C LEU A 209 -3.59 24.32 -9.57
N PHE A 210 -3.81 25.63 -9.66
CA PHE A 210 -2.74 26.63 -9.52
C PHE A 210 -2.22 26.63 -8.09
N ASP A 211 -0.91 26.65 -7.93
CA ASP A 211 -0.21 26.58 -6.64
C ASP A 211 -0.56 25.35 -5.78
N ALA A 212 -0.98 24.24 -6.41
CA ALA A 212 -1.43 23.04 -5.70
C ALA A 212 -0.36 22.46 -4.76
N LEU A 213 0.93 22.54 -5.12
CA LEU A 213 2.02 22.06 -4.27
C LEU A 213 2.31 23.01 -3.09
N ASP A 214 2.15 24.31 -3.26
CA ASP A 214 2.43 25.27 -2.17
C ASP A 214 1.53 25.04 -0.96
N THR A 215 0.29 24.64 -1.17
CA THR A 215 -0.63 24.30 -0.07
C THR A 215 -0.08 23.19 0.84
N ALA A 216 0.59 22.19 0.28
CA ALA A 216 1.11 21.04 1.03
C ALA A 216 2.55 21.26 1.53
N TYR A 217 3.36 22.05 0.81
CA TYR A 217 4.80 22.17 1.01
C TYR A 217 5.24 23.59 1.43
N ASN A 218 4.32 24.44 1.90
CA ASN A 218 4.69 25.74 2.51
C ASN A 218 5.42 25.56 3.85
N ASP A 219 6.04 26.60 4.32
CA ASP A 219 6.83 26.58 5.55
C ASP A 219 6.03 26.19 6.79
N GLU A 220 4.76 26.54 6.85
CA GLU A 220 3.90 26.19 7.98
C GLU A 220 3.65 24.68 8.07
N SER A 221 3.50 24.01 6.92
CA SER A 221 3.21 22.57 6.82
C SER A 221 4.45 21.70 6.81
N LEU A 222 5.59 22.21 6.33
CA LEU A 222 6.79 21.44 6.11
C LEU A 222 7.84 21.57 7.21
N LYS A 223 8.00 22.78 7.80
CA LYS A 223 9.06 23.05 8.77
C LYS A 223 8.80 22.31 10.08
N GLN A 224 9.78 21.51 10.47
CA GLN A 224 9.81 20.80 11.75
C GLN A 224 11.11 21.09 12.49
N ASP A 225 11.01 21.24 13.80
CA ASP A 225 12.16 21.32 14.69
C ASP A 225 12.51 19.93 15.22
N HIS A 226 13.75 19.71 15.61
CA HIS A 226 14.17 18.50 16.29
C HIS A 226 13.65 18.47 17.74
N ASN A 227 13.63 17.27 18.36
CA ASN A 227 13.19 17.10 19.73
C ASN A 227 14.05 17.96 20.72
N PRO A 228 13.49 18.97 21.37
CA PRO A 228 14.26 19.87 22.28
C PRO A 228 14.69 19.19 23.58
N HIS A 229 14.12 18.03 23.92
CA HIS A 229 14.43 17.26 25.12
C HIS A 229 15.48 16.18 24.92
N ARG A 230 16.02 16.04 23.70
CA ARG A 230 17.01 15.05 23.36
C ARG A 230 18.32 15.74 22.99
N GLU A 231 19.37 15.40 23.72
CA GLU A 231 20.74 15.76 23.31
C GLU A 231 21.20 14.79 22.21
N PHE A 232 21.65 15.34 21.11
CA PHE A 232 22.13 14.55 19.97
C PHE A 232 23.66 14.52 20.00
N THR A 233 24.23 13.34 20.07
CA THR A 233 25.69 13.14 19.94
C THR A 233 26.12 13.08 18.47
N ASN A 234 25.16 12.75 17.58
CA ASN A 234 25.33 12.62 16.14
C ASN A 234 24.33 13.53 15.43
N PRO A 235 24.76 14.43 14.53
CA PRO A 235 23.84 15.29 13.80
C PRO A 235 23.05 14.56 12.71
N GLY A 236 23.51 13.40 12.27
CA GLY A 236 23.01 12.67 11.10
C GLY A 236 23.88 12.89 9.86
N PHE A 237 23.72 12.00 8.86
CA PHE A 237 24.49 12.06 7.64
C PHE A 237 23.66 11.73 6.40
N ILE A 238 23.83 12.54 5.36
CA ILE A 238 23.17 12.32 4.08
C ILE A 238 24.23 12.33 2.98
N ARG A 239 24.15 11.35 2.07
CA ARG A 239 24.96 11.31 0.85
C ARG A 239 24.05 11.25 -0.36
N VAL A 240 24.22 12.19 -1.27
CA VAL A 240 23.51 12.24 -2.56
C VAL A 240 24.54 11.98 -3.65
N THR A 241 24.34 10.94 -4.46
CA THR A 241 25.29 10.47 -5.46
C THR A 241 24.62 10.39 -6.84
N ALA A 242 25.16 11.12 -7.80
CA ALA A 242 24.85 10.97 -9.22
C ALA A 242 25.92 10.07 -9.88
N HIS A 243 25.50 8.94 -10.45
CA HIS A 243 26.39 7.94 -11.03
C HIS A 243 26.31 7.92 -12.56
N TYR A 244 27.43 7.60 -13.20
CA TYR A 244 27.54 7.46 -14.66
C TYR A 244 27.23 6.03 -15.13
N ASP A 245 27.45 5.04 -14.28
CA ASP A 245 27.13 3.64 -14.54
C ASP A 245 25.61 3.40 -14.69
N GLN A 246 25.26 2.31 -15.34
CA GLN A 246 23.86 1.88 -15.41
C GLN A 246 23.30 1.48 -14.05
N GLU A 247 24.15 0.94 -13.17
CA GLU A 247 23.77 0.48 -11.83
C GLU A 247 24.55 1.22 -10.74
N PRO A 248 23.91 1.65 -9.65
CA PRO A 248 24.59 2.29 -8.52
C PRO A 248 25.43 1.28 -7.71
N ASP A 249 26.55 1.71 -7.13
CA ASP A 249 27.39 0.89 -6.24
C ASP A 249 26.74 0.71 -4.85
N ILE A 250 25.71 -0.12 -4.78
CA ILE A 250 25.03 -0.44 -3.52
C ILE A 250 25.86 -1.40 -2.66
N VAL A 251 26.61 -2.30 -3.29
CA VAL A 251 27.48 -3.25 -2.57
C VAL A 251 28.57 -2.50 -1.80
N GLY A 252 29.23 -1.53 -2.43
CA GLY A 252 30.22 -0.68 -1.78
C GLY A 252 29.62 0.17 -0.66
N CYS A 253 28.42 0.72 -0.87
CA CYS A 253 27.69 1.48 0.15
C CYS A 253 27.37 0.61 1.38
N VAL A 254 26.83 -0.59 1.19
CA VAL A 254 26.52 -1.53 2.29
C VAL A 254 27.81 -1.97 3.00
N ARG A 255 28.88 -2.27 2.27
CA ARG A 255 30.17 -2.61 2.85
C ARG A 255 30.69 -1.48 3.75
N GLU A 256 30.63 -0.24 3.29
CA GLU A 256 31.02 0.93 4.08
C GLU A 256 30.19 1.00 5.38
N LEU A 257 28.87 0.88 5.28
CA LEU A 257 27.97 1.00 6.42
C LEU A 257 28.20 -0.08 7.48
N VAL A 258 28.38 -1.33 7.06
CA VAL A 258 28.54 -2.45 8.00
C VAL A 258 29.96 -2.50 8.57
N HIS A 259 30.98 -2.46 7.73
CA HIS A 259 32.37 -2.69 8.17
C HIS A 259 33.10 -1.45 8.67
N LEU A 260 32.81 -0.28 8.09
CA LEU A 260 33.50 0.96 8.49
C LEU A 260 32.69 1.79 9.47
N LYS A 261 31.35 1.75 9.33
CA LYS A 261 30.45 2.59 10.14
C LYS A 261 29.83 1.83 11.32
N GLY A 262 29.89 0.49 11.35
CA GLY A 262 29.45 -0.35 12.47
C GLY A 262 27.93 -0.55 12.59
N TYR A 263 27.17 -0.33 11.52
CA TYR A 263 25.75 -0.67 11.49
C TYR A 263 25.53 -2.16 11.33
N LYS A 264 24.48 -2.68 11.96
CA LYS A 264 24.03 -4.06 11.74
C LYS A 264 23.22 -4.14 10.45
N PRO A 265 23.23 -5.31 9.75
CA PRO A 265 22.36 -5.50 8.58
C PRO A 265 20.88 -5.13 8.83
N CYS A 266 20.32 -5.44 9.98
CA CYS A 266 18.95 -5.08 10.35
C CYS A 266 18.71 -3.57 10.56
N ASP A 267 19.77 -2.78 10.68
CA ASP A 267 19.68 -1.31 10.77
C ASP A 267 19.56 -0.65 9.38
N ILE A 268 19.68 -1.43 8.28
CA ILE A 268 19.73 -0.94 6.90
C ILE A 268 18.47 -1.39 6.15
N THR A 269 17.75 -0.43 5.60
CA THR A 269 16.64 -0.69 4.66
C THR A 269 16.93 -0.07 3.31
N ILE A 270 16.74 -0.83 2.24
CA ILE A 270 16.88 -0.37 0.87
C ILE A 270 15.48 -0.14 0.29
N LEU A 271 15.19 1.10 -0.11
CA LEU A 271 13.91 1.50 -0.66
C LEU A 271 13.97 1.55 -2.19
N VAL A 272 13.08 0.81 -2.82
CA VAL A 272 12.96 0.76 -4.29
C VAL A 272 11.58 1.21 -4.73
N ARG A 273 11.45 1.59 -6.01
CA ARG A 273 10.16 1.95 -6.61
C ARG A 273 9.35 0.72 -6.98
N GLU A 274 9.99 -0.28 -7.58
CA GLU A 274 9.37 -1.49 -8.11
C GLU A 274 10.01 -2.77 -7.55
N ASN A 275 9.24 -3.86 -7.49
CA ASN A 275 9.76 -5.15 -7.03
C ASN A 275 10.89 -5.72 -7.92
N LYS A 276 10.92 -5.33 -9.20
CA LYS A 276 12.00 -5.74 -10.12
C LYS A 276 13.34 -5.18 -9.68
N GLU A 277 13.39 -3.92 -9.25
CA GLU A 277 14.58 -3.28 -8.71
C GLU A 277 15.07 -3.99 -7.45
N ALA A 278 14.13 -4.43 -6.57
CA ALA A 278 14.46 -5.20 -5.39
C ALA A 278 15.18 -6.52 -5.74
N GLN A 279 14.76 -7.19 -6.81
CA GLN A 279 15.40 -8.42 -7.27
C GLN A 279 16.83 -8.19 -7.78
N VAL A 280 17.06 -7.08 -8.50
CA VAL A 280 18.40 -6.71 -9.00
C VAL A 280 19.35 -6.47 -7.82
N ILE A 281 18.93 -5.64 -6.86
CA ILE A 281 19.76 -5.33 -5.68
C ILE A 281 20.00 -6.58 -4.81
N ALA A 282 18.96 -7.39 -4.58
CA ALA A 282 19.12 -8.63 -3.84
C ALA A 282 20.12 -9.57 -4.49
N LYS A 283 20.10 -9.67 -5.82
CA LYS A 283 21.08 -10.47 -6.57
C LYS A 283 22.50 -9.92 -6.42
N GLN A 284 22.69 -8.60 -6.57
CA GLN A 284 24.00 -7.96 -6.41
C GLN A 284 24.61 -8.23 -5.03
N LEU A 285 23.80 -8.12 -3.96
CA LEU A 285 24.26 -8.38 -2.59
C LEU A 285 24.55 -9.87 -2.36
N LEU A 286 23.74 -10.78 -2.92
CA LEU A 286 23.99 -12.23 -2.83
C LEU A 286 25.26 -12.64 -3.58
N ASP A 287 25.48 -12.11 -4.78
CA ASP A 287 26.70 -12.37 -5.58
C ASP A 287 27.94 -11.84 -4.85
N ALA A 288 27.87 -10.68 -4.22
CA ALA A 288 28.94 -10.15 -3.37
C ALA A 288 29.22 -11.05 -2.16
N GLY A 289 28.19 -11.55 -1.48
CA GLY A 289 28.32 -12.49 -0.36
C GLY A 289 28.84 -13.87 -0.76
N ALA A 290 28.71 -14.25 -2.03
CA ALA A 290 29.31 -15.47 -2.57
C ALA A 290 30.81 -15.32 -2.83
N GLN A 291 31.27 -14.10 -3.16
CA GLN A 291 32.67 -13.77 -3.42
C GLN A 291 33.46 -13.40 -2.15
N ASP A 292 32.80 -12.75 -1.20
CA ASP A 292 33.37 -12.24 0.05
C ASP A 292 32.50 -12.66 1.24
N GLU A 293 33.02 -13.57 2.08
CA GLU A 293 32.27 -14.09 3.24
C GLU A 293 31.87 -12.98 4.23
N SER A 294 32.65 -11.90 4.31
CA SER A 294 32.35 -10.75 5.16
C SER A 294 31.09 -9.97 4.69
N MET A 295 30.69 -10.14 3.44
CA MET A 295 29.49 -9.56 2.84
C MET A 295 28.28 -10.51 2.83
N ARG A 296 28.38 -11.67 3.50
CA ARG A 296 27.30 -12.65 3.59
C ARG A 296 26.28 -12.23 4.64
N PHE A 297 25.31 -11.42 4.22
CA PHE A 297 24.19 -10.95 5.06
C PHE A 297 22.90 -11.69 4.73
N GLY A 298 22.00 -11.78 5.71
CA GLY A 298 20.60 -12.08 5.44
C GLY A 298 19.98 -10.96 4.60
N ILE A 299 19.23 -11.33 3.56
CA ILE A 299 18.51 -10.37 2.70
C ILE A 299 17.03 -10.71 2.76
N MET A 300 16.22 -9.74 3.15
CA MET A 300 14.79 -9.88 3.26
C MET A 300 14.12 -9.06 2.15
N THR A 301 13.53 -9.74 1.18
CA THR A 301 12.72 -9.12 0.13
C THR A 301 11.30 -9.65 0.17
N GLN A 302 10.35 -8.93 -0.42
CA GLN A 302 8.98 -9.40 -0.53
C GLN A 302 8.86 -10.73 -1.31
N GLU A 303 9.69 -10.94 -2.33
CA GLU A 303 9.73 -12.17 -3.11
C GLU A 303 10.35 -13.32 -2.31
N ALA A 304 11.42 -13.05 -1.54
CA ALA A 304 12.04 -14.05 -0.67
C ALA A 304 11.07 -14.54 0.42
N LEU A 305 10.13 -13.70 0.84
CA LEU A 305 9.09 -14.07 1.79
C LEU A 305 7.94 -14.90 1.19
N LYS A 306 7.85 -15.04 -0.11
CA LYS A 306 6.84 -15.90 -0.73
C LYS A 306 7.13 -17.37 -0.41
N ILE A 307 6.13 -18.09 0.07
CA ILE A 307 6.26 -19.51 0.42
C ILE A 307 6.75 -20.32 -0.81
N GLY A 308 6.21 -20.01 -2.00
CA GLY A 308 6.59 -20.69 -3.24
C GLY A 308 8.02 -20.40 -3.73
N SER A 309 8.75 -19.43 -3.17
CA SER A 309 10.14 -19.14 -3.53
C SER A 309 11.14 -20.06 -2.81
N SER A 310 10.75 -20.67 -1.69
CA SER A 310 11.61 -21.58 -0.92
C SER A 310 11.94 -22.85 -1.71
N PRO A 311 13.23 -23.21 -1.86
CA PRO A 311 13.63 -24.44 -2.53
C PRO A 311 13.02 -25.70 -1.90
N VAL A 312 12.86 -25.72 -0.57
CA VAL A 312 12.25 -26.85 0.15
C VAL A 312 10.77 -26.95 -0.18
N VAL A 313 10.05 -25.83 -0.22
CA VAL A 313 8.63 -25.85 -0.63
C VAL A 313 8.48 -26.28 -2.07
N GLN A 314 9.36 -25.80 -2.97
CA GLN A 314 9.37 -26.22 -4.37
C GLN A 314 9.59 -27.72 -4.50
N PHE A 315 10.49 -28.28 -3.70
CA PHE A 315 10.74 -29.72 -3.64
C PHE A 315 9.50 -30.51 -3.17
N ILE A 316 8.88 -30.09 -2.07
CA ILE A 316 7.66 -30.74 -1.53
C ILE A 316 6.53 -30.70 -2.57
N ILE A 317 6.29 -29.54 -3.17
CA ILE A 317 5.25 -29.36 -4.20
C ILE A 317 5.58 -30.17 -5.47
N ALA A 318 6.84 -30.26 -5.88
CA ALA A 318 7.25 -31.09 -7.01
C ALA A 318 6.94 -32.57 -6.77
N ILE A 319 7.19 -33.08 -5.56
CA ILE A 319 6.82 -34.44 -5.17
C ILE A 319 5.30 -34.64 -5.29
N MET A 320 4.51 -33.73 -4.75
CA MET A 320 3.04 -33.81 -4.80
C MET A 320 2.53 -33.78 -6.25
N LYS A 321 3.06 -32.86 -7.07
CA LYS A 321 2.69 -32.72 -8.51
C LYS A 321 3.02 -33.98 -9.31
N TYR A 322 4.24 -34.51 -9.15
CA TYR A 322 4.65 -35.71 -9.86
C TYR A 322 3.89 -36.94 -9.36
N ALA A 323 3.54 -37.04 -8.09
CA ALA A 323 2.70 -38.11 -7.57
C ALA A 323 1.32 -38.14 -8.24
N VAL A 324 0.70 -36.98 -8.44
CA VAL A 324 -0.62 -36.87 -9.12
C VAL A 324 -0.50 -37.04 -10.61
N ASN A 325 0.51 -36.45 -11.26
CA ASN A 325 0.71 -36.52 -12.71
C ASN A 325 2.11 -37.04 -13.04
N ARG A 326 2.22 -38.33 -13.35
CA ARG A 326 3.47 -39.02 -13.73
C ARG A 326 4.08 -38.50 -15.05
N SER A 327 3.35 -37.74 -15.83
CA SER A 327 3.85 -37.13 -17.07
C SER A 327 4.47 -35.74 -16.84
N ASP A 328 4.49 -35.23 -15.60
CA ASP A 328 5.11 -33.94 -15.26
C ASP A 328 6.63 -34.09 -15.13
N VAL A 329 7.30 -34.05 -16.27
CA VAL A 329 8.78 -34.13 -16.35
C VAL A 329 9.50 -32.97 -15.64
N VAL A 330 8.86 -31.80 -15.50
CA VAL A 330 9.45 -30.64 -14.82
C VAL A 330 9.51 -30.91 -13.31
N SER A 331 8.42 -31.39 -12.73
CA SER A 331 8.37 -31.76 -11.31
C SER A 331 9.30 -32.92 -10.99
N LEU A 332 9.42 -33.90 -11.89
CA LEU A 332 10.40 -35.00 -11.74
C LEU A 332 11.84 -34.47 -11.78
N ALA A 333 12.17 -33.58 -12.69
CA ALA A 333 13.51 -32.99 -12.80
C ALA A 333 13.86 -32.15 -11.55
N LEU A 334 12.89 -31.42 -10.99
CA LEU A 334 13.07 -30.67 -9.73
C LEU A 334 13.33 -31.62 -8.56
N TYR A 335 12.55 -32.71 -8.45
CA TYR A 335 12.76 -33.76 -7.47
C TYR A 335 14.17 -34.34 -7.58
N ASN A 336 14.54 -34.82 -8.76
CA ASN A 336 15.83 -35.45 -9.03
C ASN A 336 17.00 -34.51 -8.71
N ARG A 337 16.91 -33.23 -9.11
CA ARG A 337 17.94 -32.23 -8.79
C ARG A 337 18.12 -32.05 -7.29
N HIS A 338 17.05 -31.94 -6.54
CA HIS A 338 17.13 -31.73 -5.10
C HIS A 338 17.55 -32.99 -4.32
N ARG A 339 17.12 -34.16 -4.74
CA ARG A 339 17.38 -35.42 -4.06
C ARG A 339 18.72 -36.04 -4.45
N HIS A 340 19.03 -36.06 -5.75
CA HIS A 340 20.15 -36.81 -6.32
C HIS A 340 21.22 -35.91 -6.96
N ASN A 341 20.97 -34.60 -7.06
CA ASN A 341 21.78 -33.66 -7.81
C ASN A 341 22.01 -34.05 -9.29
N ASP A 342 21.08 -34.84 -9.85
CA ASP A 342 21.07 -35.33 -11.22
C ASP A 342 19.65 -35.21 -11.81
N LEU A 343 19.48 -34.43 -12.87
CA LEU A 343 18.18 -34.16 -13.48
C LEU A 343 17.54 -35.40 -14.13
N PHE A 344 18.35 -36.38 -14.53
CA PHE A 344 17.92 -37.55 -15.30
C PHE A 344 17.99 -38.85 -14.49
N HIS A 345 18.07 -38.75 -13.15
CA HIS A 345 18.08 -39.91 -12.28
C HIS A 345 16.86 -40.82 -12.52
N HIS A 346 17.09 -42.14 -12.58
CA HIS A 346 16.01 -43.11 -12.67
C HIS A 346 15.50 -43.45 -11.26
N LEU A 347 14.18 -43.36 -11.10
CA LEU A 347 13.52 -43.63 -9.81
C LEU A 347 13.69 -45.10 -9.41
N SER A 348 13.98 -45.33 -8.14
CA SER A 348 13.97 -46.68 -7.55
C SER A 348 12.55 -47.15 -7.30
N ASP A 349 12.39 -48.46 -7.09
CA ASP A 349 11.08 -49.06 -6.77
C ASP A 349 10.49 -48.52 -5.46
N GLU A 350 11.36 -48.15 -4.49
CA GLU A 350 10.97 -47.51 -3.24
C GLU A 350 10.40 -46.09 -3.48
N GLU A 351 11.05 -45.29 -4.30
CA GLU A 351 10.56 -43.98 -4.67
C GLU A 351 9.24 -44.03 -5.44
N ILE A 352 9.12 -44.98 -6.38
CA ILE A 352 7.87 -45.20 -7.09
C ILE A 352 6.74 -45.56 -6.14
N SER A 353 6.99 -46.46 -5.17
CA SER A 353 6.03 -46.85 -4.13
C SER A 353 5.62 -45.67 -3.24
N LEU A 354 6.58 -44.83 -2.87
CA LEU A 354 6.31 -43.61 -2.11
C LEU A 354 5.39 -42.66 -2.86
N PHE A 355 5.69 -42.37 -4.12
CA PHE A 355 4.83 -41.54 -4.96
C PHE A 355 3.41 -42.11 -5.12
N ASP A 356 3.25 -43.42 -5.24
CA ASP A 356 1.92 -44.04 -5.32
C ASP A 356 1.16 -43.95 -3.98
N SER A 357 1.88 -44.06 -2.87
CA SER A 357 1.34 -43.83 -1.55
C SER A 357 0.90 -42.37 -1.34
N ILE A 358 1.66 -41.40 -1.85
CA ILE A 358 1.32 -39.96 -1.80
C ILE A 358 0.08 -39.68 -2.66
N ARG A 359 0.01 -40.24 -3.86
CA ARG A 359 -1.13 -40.09 -4.78
C ARG A 359 -2.46 -40.49 -4.17
N SER A 360 -2.46 -41.56 -3.36
CA SER A 360 -3.66 -42.07 -2.70
C SER A 360 -4.02 -41.40 -1.40
N SER A 361 -3.27 -40.39 -0.98
CA SER A 361 -3.43 -39.68 0.30
C SER A 361 -4.15 -38.32 0.12
N SER A 362 -4.72 -37.82 1.23
CA SER A 362 -5.14 -36.41 1.31
C SER A 362 -3.92 -35.48 1.24
N ALA A 363 -4.15 -34.19 0.94
CA ALA A 363 -3.06 -33.20 0.86
C ALA A 363 -2.25 -33.11 2.17
N GLU A 364 -2.89 -33.19 3.33
CA GLU A 364 -2.25 -33.14 4.64
C GLU A 364 -1.41 -34.42 4.90
N ILE A 365 -1.99 -35.60 4.69
CA ILE A 365 -1.26 -36.87 4.85
C ILE A 365 -0.10 -37.00 3.84
N ALA A 366 -0.28 -36.52 2.63
CA ALA A 366 0.78 -36.45 1.62
C ALA A 366 1.95 -35.59 2.10
N PHE A 367 1.65 -34.42 2.67
CA PHE A 367 2.64 -33.54 3.24
C PHE A 367 3.40 -34.18 4.41
N GLU A 368 2.69 -34.80 5.35
CA GLU A 368 3.32 -35.48 6.48
C GLU A 368 4.24 -36.63 6.06
N LYS A 369 3.82 -37.45 5.07
CA LYS A 369 4.66 -38.52 4.51
C LYS A 369 5.96 -37.97 3.91
N ILE A 370 5.86 -36.86 3.18
CA ILE A 370 7.03 -36.19 2.61
C ILE A 370 7.95 -35.64 3.69
N LEU A 371 7.39 -35.05 4.76
CA LEU A 371 8.19 -34.54 5.87
C LEU A 371 8.94 -35.68 6.58
N ILE A 372 8.29 -36.80 6.84
CA ILE A 372 8.92 -37.96 7.51
C ILE A 372 10.07 -38.53 6.69
N GLU A 373 9.85 -38.71 5.39
CA GLU A 373 10.82 -39.32 4.47
C GLU A 373 12.05 -38.44 4.24
N TYR A 374 11.82 -37.11 4.11
CA TYR A 374 12.87 -36.15 3.71
C TYR A 374 13.31 -35.20 4.82
N ALA A 375 12.97 -35.48 6.10
CA ALA A 375 13.32 -34.65 7.25
C ALA A 375 14.78 -34.13 7.27
N PRO A 376 15.81 -34.96 6.94
CA PRO A 376 17.19 -34.49 6.94
C PRO A 376 17.50 -33.36 5.94
N LEU A 377 16.70 -33.23 4.87
CA LEU A 377 16.90 -32.20 3.84
C LEU A 377 16.31 -30.85 4.24
N PHE A 378 15.55 -30.77 5.33
CA PHE A 378 14.72 -29.63 5.69
C PHE A 378 15.33 -28.74 6.78
N SER A 379 16.57 -29.01 7.21
CA SER A 379 17.24 -28.25 8.25
C SER A 379 17.34 -26.76 7.89
N GLY A 380 16.98 -25.87 8.84
CA GLY A 380 17.06 -24.42 8.68
C GLY A 380 15.94 -23.74 7.89
N GLN A 381 14.90 -24.48 7.45
CA GLN A 381 13.78 -23.98 6.63
C GLN A 381 12.41 -24.14 7.31
N SER A 382 12.37 -24.29 8.64
CA SER A 382 11.14 -24.59 9.39
C SER A 382 10.02 -23.58 9.12
N ALA A 383 10.30 -22.29 9.10
CA ALA A 383 9.29 -21.24 8.88
C ALA A 383 8.52 -21.38 7.57
N TYR A 384 9.19 -21.79 6.49
CA TYR A 384 8.53 -22.02 5.19
C TYR A 384 7.71 -23.31 5.17
N ILE A 385 8.18 -24.34 5.85
CA ILE A 385 7.48 -25.62 6.00
C ILE A 385 6.24 -25.44 6.86
N ASP A 386 6.35 -24.73 7.99
CA ASP A 386 5.23 -24.43 8.87
C ASP A 386 4.17 -23.59 8.16
N ALA A 387 4.59 -22.59 7.38
CA ALA A 387 3.69 -21.78 6.58
C ALA A 387 3.00 -22.59 5.46
N LEU A 388 3.69 -23.53 4.83
CA LEU A 388 3.08 -24.45 3.86
C LEU A 388 2.05 -25.33 4.55
N HIS A 389 2.39 -25.92 5.67
CA HIS A 389 1.50 -26.78 6.49
C HIS A 389 0.23 -26.02 6.90
N GLU A 390 0.36 -24.81 7.44
CA GLU A 390 -0.77 -23.97 7.80
C GLU A 390 -1.72 -23.72 6.60
N ASN A 391 -1.15 -23.50 5.42
CA ASN A 391 -1.94 -23.32 4.20
C ASN A 391 -2.64 -24.60 3.74
N ILE A 392 -2.00 -25.76 3.90
CA ILE A 392 -2.63 -27.07 3.63
C ILE A 392 -3.81 -27.30 4.59
N ILE A 393 -3.61 -27.09 5.89
CA ILE A 393 -4.67 -27.24 6.90
C ILE A 393 -5.86 -26.30 6.57
N LYS A 394 -5.60 -25.02 6.31
CA LYS A 394 -6.63 -24.04 5.94
C LYS A 394 -7.39 -24.45 4.68
N PHE A 395 -6.69 -24.97 3.67
CA PHE A 395 -7.30 -25.47 2.45
C PHE A 395 -8.20 -26.68 2.74
N CYS A 396 -7.72 -27.68 3.46
CA CYS A 396 -8.47 -28.90 3.81
C CYS A 396 -9.71 -28.58 4.66
N ALA A 397 -9.62 -27.61 5.56
CA ALA A 397 -10.75 -27.18 6.39
C ALA A 397 -11.85 -26.43 5.63
N THR A 398 -11.49 -25.70 4.54
CA THR A 398 -12.42 -24.79 3.86
C THR A 398 -12.91 -25.28 2.49
N LYS A 399 -12.16 -26.16 1.82
CA LYS A 399 -12.47 -26.55 0.44
C LYS A 399 -12.58 -28.07 0.25
N ALA A 400 -11.49 -28.78 0.34
CA ALA A 400 -11.46 -30.23 0.14
C ALA A 400 -10.14 -30.83 0.63
N VAL A 401 -10.13 -32.09 0.98
CA VAL A 401 -8.91 -32.82 1.39
C VAL A 401 -8.12 -33.39 0.22
N ASP A 402 -8.64 -33.26 -1.00
CA ASP A 402 -8.09 -33.84 -2.25
C ASP A 402 -6.77 -33.17 -2.65
N LEU A 403 -5.75 -33.99 -2.90
CA LEU A 403 -4.40 -33.54 -3.25
C LEU A 403 -4.37 -32.82 -4.61
N GLN A 404 -5.16 -33.25 -5.60
CA GLN A 404 -5.17 -32.64 -6.93
C GLN A 404 -5.80 -31.24 -6.90
N LEU A 405 -6.88 -31.07 -6.12
CA LEU A 405 -7.51 -29.78 -5.91
C LEU A 405 -6.61 -28.84 -5.12
N PHE A 406 -5.84 -29.37 -4.15
CA PHE A 406 -4.83 -28.56 -3.43
C PHE A 406 -3.74 -28.06 -4.39
N ILE A 407 -3.19 -28.90 -5.27
CA ILE A 407 -2.15 -28.50 -6.23
C ILE A 407 -2.67 -27.40 -7.17
N LYS A 408 -3.89 -27.54 -7.68
CA LYS A 408 -4.51 -26.51 -8.50
C LYS A 408 -4.65 -25.18 -7.75
N TRP A 409 -5.16 -25.22 -6.53
CA TRP A 409 -5.27 -24.05 -5.69
C TRP A 409 -3.89 -23.44 -5.37
N TRP A 410 -2.88 -24.28 -5.14
CA TRP A 410 -1.51 -23.84 -4.89
C TRP A 410 -0.94 -23.03 -6.04
N ASP A 411 -1.10 -23.51 -7.27
CA ASP A 411 -0.62 -22.83 -8.46
C ASP A 411 -1.33 -21.48 -8.69
N GLU A 412 -2.61 -21.41 -8.39
CA GLU A 412 -3.42 -20.20 -8.59
C GLU A 412 -3.25 -19.17 -7.45
N ASN A 413 -3.10 -19.63 -6.20
CA ASN A 413 -3.23 -18.76 -5.01
C ASN A 413 -2.18 -19.00 -3.93
N GLY A 414 -1.69 -20.23 -3.75
CA GLY A 414 -0.88 -20.62 -2.60
C GLY A 414 0.56 -20.15 -2.69
N SER A 415 1.17 -20.29 -3.88
CA SER A 415 2.59 -19.98 -4.12
C SER A 415 2.95 -18.52 -3.86
N GLY A 416 1.99 -17.61 -4.03
CA GLY A 416 2.18 -16.17 -3.83
C GLY A 416 2.00 -15.70 -2.38
N LYS A 417 1.61 -16.58 -1.45
CA LYS A 417 1.46 -16.20 -0.03
C LYS A 417 2.81 -16.02 0.63
N SER A 418 2.88 -15.13 1.62
CA SER A 418 4.12 -14.79 2.32
C SER A 418 4.20 -15.48 3.68
N VAL A 419 5.41 -15.83 4.07
CA VAL A 419 5.75 -16.28 5.43
C VAL A 419 5.81 -15.07 6.35
N THR A 420 5.26 -15.20 7.55
CA THR A 420 5.49 -14.23 8.62
C THR A 420 6.80 -14.60 9.30
N ILE A 421 7.83 -13.80 9.09
CA ILE A 421 9.14 -13.98 9.73
C ILE A 421 9.24 -13.02 10.90
N ASP A 422 9.80 -13.47 12.02
CA ASP A 422 10.10 -12.63 13.18
C ASP A 422 11.05 -11.49 12.77
N LYS A 423 10.75 -10.26 13.23
CA LYS A 423 11.54 -9.06 12.94
C LYS A 423 12.96 -9.08 13.55
N ASP A 424 13.30 -10.09 14.32
CA ASP A 424 14.60 -10.22 15.00
C ASP A 424 15.72 -10.78 14.10
N LEU A 425 15.46 -11.03 12.82
CA LEU A 425 16.49 -11.46 11.90
C LEU A 425 17.45 -10.31 11.57
N ASN A 426 18.75 -10.55 11.80
CA ASN A 426 19.80 -9.61 11.41
C ASN A 426 20.00 -9.63 9.88
N ALA A 427 19.08 -9.04 9.13
CA ALA A 427 19.01 -9.04 7.68
C ALA A 427 18.80 -7.64 7.13
N ILE A 428 19.36 -7.36 5.95
CA ILE A 428 19.08 -6.14 5.19
C ILE A 428 17.68 -6.26 4.58
N GLU A 429 16.83 -5.28 4.86
CA GLU A 429 15.47 -5.27 4.33
C GLU A 429 15.40 -4.49 3.02
N ILE A 430 14.82 -5.10 1.97
CA ILE A 430 14.58 -4.44 0.68
C ILE A 430 13.09 -4.39 0.44
N MET A 431 12.53 -3.19 0.38
CA MET A 431 11.09 -3.00 0.19
C MET A 431 10.77 -1.83 -0.73
N THR A 432 9.53 -1.77 -1.21
CA THR A 432 9.08 -0.61 -1.99
C THR A 432 8.79 0.59 -1.09
N ILE A 433 8.94 1.81 -1.63
CA ILE A 433 8.61 3.07 -0.94
C ILE A 433 7.18 3.04 -0.41
N HIS A 434 6.22 2.48 -1.16
CA HIS A 434 4.83 2.35 -0.71
C HIS A 434 4.68 1.51 0.56
N LYS A 435 5.46 0.46 0.70
CA LYS A 435 5.43 -0.40 1.89
C LYS A 435 6.14 0.20 3.09
N SER A 436 7.13 1.06 2.84
CA SER A 436 7.86 1.73 3.91
C SER A 436 7.05 2.83 4.60
N LYS A 437 5.87 3.20 4.05
CA LYS A 437 5.00 4.17 4.71
C LYS A 437 4.61 3.68 6.11
N GLY A 438 4.74 4.57 7.10
CA GLY A 438 4.54 4.22 8.53
C GLY A 438 5.73 3.54 9.20
N LEU A 439 6.74 3.06 8.44
CA LEU A 439 7.94 2.44 8.98
C LEU A 439 9.10 3.46 9.08
N GLU A 440 10.14 3.08 9.82
CA GLU A 440 11.39 3.84 9.96
C GLU A 440 12.57 2.87 10.16
N ASN A 441 13.77 3.28 9.74
CA ASN A 441 14.98 2.55 10.05
C ASN A 441 16.16 3.52 10.28
N LYS A 442 17.27 3.05 10.88
CA LYS A 442 18.44 3.90 11.15
C LYS A 442 19.06 4.41 9.85
N VAL A 443 19.27 3.52 8.88
CA VAL A 443 19.88 3.82 7.59
C VAL A 443 18.93 3.48 6.46
N ILE A 444 18.71 4.42 5.57
CA ILE A 444 17.93 4.23 4.35
C ILE A 444 18.84 4.43 3.13
N ILE A 445 18.77 3.50 2.19
CA ILE A 445 19.43 3.59 0.88
C ILE A 445 18.34 3.61 -0.19
N ILE A 446 18.40 4.58 -1.11
CA ILE A 446 17.49 4.72 -2.25
C ILE A 446 18.33 4.56 -3.52
N PRO A 447 18.43 3.33 -4.09
CA PRO A 447 19.34 3.05 -5.23
C PRO A 447 18.90 3.72 -6.53
N TYR A 448 17.59 3.87 -6.74
CA TYR A 448 17.00 4.34 -7.99
C TYR A 448 16.06 5.52 -7.73
N CYS A 449 16.59 6.66 -7.23
CA CYS A 449 15.82 7.86 -6.99
C CYS A 449 15.59 8.65 -8.29
N ASP A 450 15.10 7.97 -9.33
CA ASP A 450 14.97 8.54 -10.69
C ASP A 450 13.60 8.21 -11.35
N TRP A 451 12.53 8.10 -10.59
CA TRP A 451 11.21 7.91 -11.19
C TRP A 451 10.71 9.16 -11.91
N ARG A 452 9.95 8.92 -12.96
CA ARG A 452 9.41 10.00 -13.80
C ARG A 452 8.23 10.71 -13.13
N PHE A 453 8.11 12.01 -13.41
CA PHE A 453 6.92 12.80 -13.04
C PHE A 453 5.69 12.35 -13.85
N THR A 454 5.88 12.07 -15.13
CA THR A 454 4.84 11.54 -16.00
C THR A 454 5.32 10.28 -16.69
N PRO A 455 4.50 9.24 -16.79
CA PRO A 455 4.88 8.00 -17.48
C PRO A 455 5.23 8.24 -18.95
N LYS A 456 6.07 7.36 -19.52
CA LYS A 456 6.34 7.37 -20.97
C LYS A 456 5.03 7.11 -21.73
N PRO A 457 4.85 7.68 -22.95
CA PRO A 457 3.59 7.55 -23.71
C PRO A 457 3.13 6.10 -23.93
N VAL A 458 4.07 5.16 -24.12
CA VAL A 458 3.77 3.73 -24.29
C VAL A 458 3.21 3.08 -23.02
N LEU A 459 3.59 3.60 -21.85
CA LEU A 459 3.18 3.12 -20.53
C LEU A 459 2.18 4.08 -19.85
N ALA A 460 1.66 5.06 -20.59
CA ALA A 460 0.78 6.06 -20.04
C ALA A 460 -0.50 5.44 -19.48
N PRO A 461 -0.87 5.76 -18.24
CA PRO A 461 -2.06 5.22 -17.60
C PRO A 461 -3.32 5.75 -18.28
N THR A 462 -4.41 5.02 -18.10
CA THR A 462 -5.74 5.48 -18.46
C THR A 462 -6.36 6.15 -17.24
N PHE A 463 -6.83 7.36 -17.39
CA PHE A 463 -7.61 8.08 -16.39
C PHE A 463 -9.06 8.28 -16.84
N TRP A 464 -9.97 8.44 -15.89
CA TRP A 464 -11.39 8.66 -16.15
C TRP A 464 -11.69 10.14 -16.05
N THR A 465 -12.33 10.69 -17.07
CA THR A 465 -12.63 12.11 -17.12
C THR A 465 -13.95 12.40 -17.84
N ASN A 466 -14.54 13.54 -17.50
CA ASN A 466 -15.70 14.08 -18.16
C ASN A 466 -15.27 14.89 -19.39
N PRO A 467 -16.09 14.97 -20.42
CA PRO A 467 -15.85 15.83 -21.58
C PRO A 467 -16.09 17.29 -21.22
N ALA A 468 -15.40 18.20 -21.90
CA ALA A 468 -15.62 19.63 -21.76
C ALA A 468 -17.08 20.03 -22.03
N THR A 469 -17.57 21.04 -21.31
CA THR A 469 -18.91 21.58 -21.49
C THR A 469 -19.10 22.06 -22.92
N GLY A 470 -20.24 21.74 -23.54
CA GLY A 470 -20.53 22.09 -24.93
C GLY A 470 -19.91 21.17 -26.00
N SER A 471 -19.29 20.09 -25.63
CA SER A 471 -18.69 19.08 -26.53
C SER A 471 -19.70 18.21 -27.29
N GLY A 472 -20.99 18.30 -26.98
CA GLY A 472 -22.02 17.41 -27.52
C GLY A 472 -22.25 16.14 -26.74
N PHE A 473 -21.45 15.86 -25.72
CA PHE A 473 -21.61 14.76 -24.76
C PHE A 473 -22.16 15.27 -23.44
N SER A 474 -22.87 14.39 -22.69
CA SER A 474 -23.27 14.74 -21.32
C SER A 474 -22.04 14.92 -20.43
N LYS A 475 -22.02 16.01 -19.66
CA LYS A 475 -20.96 16.29 -18.68
C LYS A 475 -20.84 15.22 -17.58
N ASP A 476 -21.87 14.41 -17.38
CA ASP A 476 -21.89 13.34 -16.37
C ASP A 476 -21.34 12.01 -16.90
N THR A 477 -20.98 11.97 -18.21
CA THR A 477 -20.42 10.77 -18.81
C THR A 477 -18.91 10.73 -18.57
N LEU A 478 -18.42 9.64 -18.01
CA LEU A 478 -16.99 9.39 -17.82
C LEU A 478 -16.41 8.59 -18.99
N PHE A 479 -15.30 9.07 -19.53
CA PHE A 479 -14.55 8.39 -20.58
C PHE A 479 -13.17 7.98 -20.09
N PRO A 480 -12.71 6.76 -20.44
CA PRO A 480 -11.34 6.32 -20.20
C PRO A 480 -10.41 6.92 -21.26
N VAL A 481 -9.52 7.82 -20.86
CA VAL A 481 -8.57 8.51 -21.74
C VAL A 481 -7.13 8.17 -21.35
N THR A 482 -6.28 7.94 -22.36
CA THR A 482 -4.87 7.71 -22.11
C THR A 482 -4.15 9.03 -21.79
N SER A 483 -3.34 9.06 -20.72
CA SER A 483 -2.63 10.26 -20.26
C SER A 483 -1.40 10.56 -21.12
N VAL A 484 -1.62 11.07 -22.32
CA VAL A 484 -0.58 11.49 -23.26
C VAL A 484 -0.75 12.96 -23.62
N ALA A 485 0.36 13.64 -23.96
CA ALA A 485 0.36 15.08 -24.21
C ALA A 485 -0.68 15.54 -25.25
N SER A 486 -0.96 14.73 -26.27
CA SER A 486 -1.97 15.06 -27.26
C SER A 486 -3.41 15.15 -26.70
N ALA A 487 -3.68 14.59 -25.54
CA ALA A 487 -4.98 14.73 -24.87
C ALA A 487 -5.30 16.17 -24.44
N SER A 488 -4.27 17.02 -24.26
CA SER A 488 -4.43 18.46 -24.00
C SER A 488 -5.15 19.21 -25.13
N ASN A 489 -5.13 18.67 -26.35
CA ASN A 489 -5.78 19.26 -27.54
C ASN A 489 -7.15 18.64 -27.85
N SER A 490 -7.74 17.91 -26.89
CA SER A 490 -9.03 17.25 -27.03
C SER A 490 -10.10 17.88 -26.13
N ILE A 491 -11.34 17.36 -26.19
CA ILE A 491 -12.41 17.73 -25.24
C ILE A 491 -12.11 17.24 -23.81
N PHE A 492 -11.06 16.47 -23.61
CA PHE A 492 -10.62 15.93 -22.32
C PHE A 492 -9.44 16.70 -21.73
N ALA A 493 -9.14 17.89 -22.23
CA ALA A 493 -7.99 18.70 -21.82
C ALA A 493 -7.96 18.98 -20.30
N GLU A 494 -9.08 19.34 -19.68
CA GLU A 494 -9.16 19.58 -18.24
C GLU A 494 -8.76 18.33 -17.44
N GLY A 495 -9.30 17.17 -17.83
CA GLY A 495 -8.92 15.90 -17.21
C GLY A 495 -7.44 15.57 -17.38
N TYR A 496 -6.87 15.87 -18.55
CA TYR A 496 -5.44 15.69 -18.78
C TYR A 496 -4.59 16.59 -17.87
N TYR A 497 -4.92 17.88 -17.74
CA TYR A 497 -4.15 18.79 -16.89
C TYR A 497 -4.32 18.43 -15.39
N LYS A 498 -5.49 17.96 -14.94
CA LYS A 498 -5.67 17.42 -13.60
C LYS A 498 -4.76 16.21 -13.36
N GLU A 499 -4.76 15.25 -14.26
CA GLU A 499 -3.89 14.07 -14.16
C GLU A 499 -2.40 14.43 -14.24
N TYR A 500 -2.05 15.40 -15.08
CA TYR A 500 -0.69 15.92 -15.19
C TYR A 500 -0.18 16.52 -13.87
N VAL A 501 -0.96 17.42 -13.26
CA VAL A 501 -0.61 18.02 -11.96
C VAL A 501 -0.55 16.95 -10.86
N TYR A 502 -1.54 16.08 -10.78
CA TYR A 502 -1.59 15.04 -9.76
C TYR A 502 -0.46 14.01 -9.89
N SER A 503 -0.02 13.69 -11.09
CA SER A 503 1.14 12.81 -11.30
C SER A 503 2.44 13.44 -10.76
N HIS A 504 2.60 14.75 -10.88
CA HIS A 504 3.74 15.46 -10.30
C HIS A 504 3.65 15.49 -8.77
N ILE A 505 2.46 15.74 -8.21
CA ILE A 505 2.24 15.67 -6.75
C ILE A 505 2.55 14.27 -6.22
N ASP A 506 2.09 13.22 -6.89
CA ASP A 506 2.38 11.83 -6.51
C ASP A 506 3.89 11.55 -6.49
N ALA A 507 4.63 12.05 -7.48
CA ALA A 507 6.08 11.86 -7.56
C ALA A 507 6.82 12.59 -6.43
N ILE A 508 6.42 13.82 -6.09
CA ILE A 508 6.97 14.62 -4.99
C ILE A 508 6.59 13.99 -3.63
N ASN A 509 5.35 13.57 -3.45
CA ASN A 509 4.92 12.89 -2.22
C ASN A 509 5.69 11.58 -2.00
N MET A 510 5.97 10.84 -3.07
CA MET A 510 6.79 9.63 -2.99
C MET A 510 8.21 9.92 -2.55
N LEU A 511 8.82 11.01 -3.07
CA LEU A 511 10.11 11.49 -2.62
C LEU A 511 10.06 11.85 -1.13
N TYR A 512 9.06 12.61 -0.71
CA TYR A 512 8.87 12.97 0.70
C TYR A 512 8.76 11.74 1.61
N VAL A 513 7.95 10.74 1.23
CA VAL A 513 7.85 9.50 2.00
C VAL A 513 9.20 8.80 2.11
N ALA A 514 9.96 8.69 1.02
CA ALA A 514 11.27 8.04 1.03
C ALA A 514 12.29 8.79 1.90
N LEU A 515 12.35 10.12 1.79
CA LEU A 515 13.29 10.96 2.53
C LEU A 515 12.97 11.03 4.03
N THR A 516 11.74 10.78 4.44
CA THR A 516 11.30 10.82 5.85
C THR A 516 11.38 9.48 6.58
N ARG A 517 11.92 8.43 5.95
CA ARG A 517 12.10 7.11 6.60
C ARG A 517 13.35 7.00 7.47
N PRO A 518 14.50 7.65 7.12
CA PRO A 518 15.74 7.48 7.89
C PRO A 518 15.66 8.17 9.25
N ARG A 519 16.27 7.50 10.24
CA ARG A 519 16.52 8.07 11.57
C ARG A 519 17.88 8.77 11.63
N GLU A 520 18.93 8.15 11.08
CA GLU A 520 20.33 8.55 11.25
C GLU A 520 21.05 8.87 9.94
N GLN A 521 20.88 8.00 8.91
CA GLN A 521 21.58 8.16 7.63
C GLN A 521 20.66 7.94 6.42
N LEU A 522 20.96 8.68 5.36
CA LEU A 522 20.28 8.62 4.07
C LEU A 522 21.30 8.59 2.93
N HIS A 523 21.19 7.59 2.06
CA HIS A 523 22.02 7.47 0.86
C HIS A 523 21.09 7.45 -0.35
N ILE A 524 21.25 8.42 -1.26
CA ILE A 524 20.41 8.61 -2.44
C ILE A 524 21.30 8.44 -3.68
N PHE A 525 20.82 7.60 -4.62
CA PHE A 525 21.50 7.38 -5.88
C PHE A 525 20.55 7.65 -7.05
N PHE A 526 21.05 8.29 -8.09
CA PHE A 526 20.36 8.50 -9.35
C PHE A 526 21.38 8.67 -10.49
N PRO A 527 21.00 8.45 -11.76
CA PRO A 527 21.90 8.63 -12.88
C PRO A 527 22.22 10.12 -13.10
N VAL A 528 23.42 10.38 -13.57
CA VAL A 528 23.83 11.72 -14.02
C VAL A 528 22.90 12.20 -15.12
N MET A 529 22.54 13.47 -15.09
CA MET A 529 21.79 14.11 -16.16
C MET A 529 22.76 14.46 -17.30
N GLU A 530 22.50 13.96 -18.50
CA GLU A 530 23.31 14.27 -19.67
C GLU A 530 22.90 15.61 -20.29
N PRO A 531 23.86 16.44 -20.73
CA PRO A 531 23.58 17.64 -21.49
C PRO A 531 23.17 17.29 -22.94
N ASP A 532 22.59 18.25 -23.64
CA ASP A 532 22.31 18.13 -25.05
C ASP A 532 23.60 18.08 -25.89
N LYS A 533 23.49 17.87 -27.21
CA LYS A 533 24.62 17.85 -28.15
C LYS A 533 25.44 19.15 -28.19
N TYR A 534 24.95 20.23 -27.60
CA TYR A 534 25.63 21.53 -27.51
C TYR A 534 26.24 21.77 -26.11
N GLY A 535 26.12 20.81 -25.20
CA GLY A 535 26.63 20.92 -23.84
C GLY A 535 25.70 21.64 -22.86
N ASN A 536 24.43 21.92 -23.25
CA ASN A 536 23.49 22.59 -22.39
C ASN A 536 22.63 21.58 -21.63
N PHE A 537 22.44 21.79 -20.33
CA PHE A 537 21.49 21.04 -19.53
C PHE A 537 20.08 21.58 -19.73
N SER A 538 19.10 20.69 -19.80
CA SER A 538 17.69 21.08 -19.88
C SER A 538 17.24 21.70 -18.57
N ASP A 539 16.52 22.81 -18.63
CA ASP A 539 15.88 23.41 -17.45
C ASP A 539 14.68 22.57 -16.95
N LYS A 540 14.13 21.74 -17.84
CA LYS A 540 13.01 20.86 -17.55
C LYS A 540 13.52 19.51 -17.07
N ALA A 541 13.21 19.16 -15.82
CA ALA A 541 13.41 17.82 -15.30
C ALA A 541 12.22 16.91 -15.66
N GLU A 542 12.50 15.76 -16.26
CA GLU A 542 11.48 14.73 -16.56
C GLU A 542 11.38 13.69 -15.45
N THR A 543 12.43 13.57 -14.65
CA THR A 543 12.53 12.61 -13.54
C THR A 543 12.92 13.31 -12.24
N VAL A 544 12.68 12.64 -11.11
CA VAL A 544 13.07 13.13 -9.79
C VAL A 544 14.60 13.21 -9.69
N GLY A 545 15.34 12.26 -10.26
CA GLY A 545 16.80 12.29 -10.27
C GLY A 545 17.35 13.50 -11.01
N GLN A 546 16.82 13.82 -12.20
CA GLN A 546 17.18 15.04 -12.94
C GLN A 546 16.88 16.32 -12.14
N MET A 547 15.73 16.36 -11.45
CA MET A 547 15.38 17.48 -10.58
C MET A 547 16.39 17.62 -9.44
N LEU A 548 16.76 16.53 -8.75
CA LEU A 548 17.74 16.55 -7.68
C LEU A 548 19.14 16.95 -8.20
N PHE A 549 19.53 16.45 -9.38
CA PHE A 549 20.78 16.84 -10.05
C PHE A 549 20.88 18.36 -10.24
N GLN A 550 19.78 18.97 -10.67
CA GLN A 550 19.68 20.43 -10.84
C GLN A 550 19.64 21.17 -9.49
N LEU A 551 18.91 20.67 -8.49
CA LEU A 551 18.75 21.31 -7.17
C LEU A 551 20.06 21.36 -6.39
N PHE A 552 20.95 20.37 -6.60
CA PHE A 552 22.25 20.30 -5.94
C PHE A 552 23.40 20.84 -6.79
N ASP A 553 23.10 21.56 -7.89
CA ASP A 553 24.06 22.18 -8.81
C ASP A 553 25.17 21.20 -9.28
N MET A 554 24.81 19.90 -9.45
CA MET A 554 25.76 18.86 -9.84
C MET A 554 26.24 19.01 -11.27
N GLN A 555 25.56 19.78 -12.10
CA GLN A 555 25.98 20.11 -13.46
C GLN A 555 27.36 20.80 -13.53
N GLU A 556 27.75 21.56 -12.50
CA GLU A 556 29.06 22.20 -12.43
C GLU A 556 30.22 21.21 -12.32
N ARG A 557 29.91 19.99 -11.86
CA ARG A 557 30.88 18.90 -11.66
C ARG A 557 30.79 17.82 -12.74
N TYR A 558 29.91 18.01 -13.72
CA TYR A 558 29.71 17.04 -14.79
C TYR A 558 31.00 16.89 -15.64
N GLN A 559 31.32 15.65 -15.95
CA GLN A 559 32.40 15.29 -16.86
C GLN A 559 31.85 14.48 -18.03
N SER A 560 32.17 14.87 -19.26
CA SER A 560 31.75 14.11 -20.44
C SER A 560 32.44 12.75 -20.49
N VAL A 561 31.68 11.69 -20.72
CA VAL A 561 32.18 10.33 -20.89
C VAL A 561 32.90 10.27 -22.25
N THR A 562 34.20 9.97 -22.23
CA THR A 562 35.03 9.90 -23.44
C THR A 562 35.22 8.47 -23.96
N SER A 563 35.07 7.45 -23.09
CA SER A 563 35.07 6.03 -23.46
C SER A 563 34.24 5.22 -22.44
N GLU A 564 33.70 4.07 -22.87
CA GLU A 564 32.97 3.15 -21.97
C GLU A 564 33.90 2.47 -20.94
N ASP A 565 35.19 2.42 -21.21
CA ASP A 565 36.20 1.76 -20.35
C ASP A 565 36.74 2.66 -19.23
N GLU A 566 36.52 3.98 -19.31
CA GLU A 566 36.99 4.96 -18.33
C GLU A 566 35.86 5.92 -17.95
N LEU A 567 34.90 5.40 -17.17
CA LEU A 567 33.82 6.23 -16.63
C LEU A 567 34.37 7.17 -15.53
N PRO A 568 33.94 8.44 -15.50
CA PRO A 568 34.35 9.37 -14.45
C PRO A 568 33.79 8.92 -13.08
N GLU A 569 34.46 9.38 -12.02
CA GLU A 569 33.96 9.10 -10.66
C GLU A 569 32.57 9.68 -10.42
N PRO A 570 31.73 9.00 -9.64
CA PRO A 570 30.40 9.50 -9.30
C PRO A 570 30.44 10.86 -8.60
N ILE A 571 29.49 11.74 -8.93
CA ILE A 571 29.37 13.06 -8.31
C ILE A 571 28.64 12.88 -6.98
N SER A 572 29.33 13.10 -5.85
CA SER A 572 28.74 12.96 -4.53
C SER A 572 28.75 14.28 -3.76
N ILE A 573 27.65 14.53 -3.05
CA ILE A 573 27.51 15.64 -2.10
C ILE A 573 27.08 15.05 -0.77
N CYS A 574 27.73 15.51 0.32
CA CYS A 574 27.47 15.04 1.67
C CYS A 574 26.98 16.19 2.54
N PHE A 575 26.01 15.89 3.42
CA PHE A 575 25.47 16.80 4.42
C PHE A 575 25.62 16.16 5.79
N GLY A 576 25.90 16.99 6.78
CA GLY A 576 26.15 16.53 8.14
C GLY A 576 27.47 15.79 8.31
N ARG A 577 27.60 15.10 9.42
CA ARG A 577 28.80 14.34 9.72
C ARG A 577 28.40 13.03 10.40
N TYR A 578 29.22 12.02 10.23
CA TYR A 578 29.02 10.73 10.84
C TYR A 578 30.05 10.50 11.95
N ASP A 579 29.56 10.33 13.17
CA ASP A 579 30.38 10.09 14.36
C ASP A 579 30.12 8.67 14.98
N GLY A 580 29.55 7.75 14.23
CA GLY A 580 29.13 6.40 14.66
C GLY A 580 27.62 6.29 14.92
N PRO A 581 27.08 5.05 15.03
CA PRO A 581 25.68 4.85 15.37
C PRO A 581 25.36 5.57 16.66
N GLU A 582 24.22 6.27 16.68
CA GLU A 582 23.78 6.95 17.90
C GLU A 582 23.65 5.91 19.02
N LYS A 583 24.40 6.09 20.10
CA LYS A 583 24.25 5.25 21.28
C LYS A 583 22.83 5.49 21.79
N GLN A 584 21.95 4.51 21.63
CA GLN A 584 20.73 4.49 22.37
C GLN A 584 21.15 4.65 23.84
N SER A 585 20.75 5.74 24.48
CA SER A 585 20.67 5.71 25.93
C SER A 585 19.82 4.48 26.21
N VAL A 586 20.44 3.45 26.76
CA VAL A 586 19.70 2.38 27.39
C VAL A 586 18.86 3.15 28.40
N ALA A 587 17.59 3.41 28.05
CA ALA A 587 16.61 3.71 29.05
C ALA A 587 16.82 2.51 29.99
N ASP A 588 17.34 2.82 31.17
CA ASP A 588 17.42 1.82 32.23
C ASP A 588 16.09 1.09 32.13
N GLU A 589 16.11 -0.16 31.66
CA GLU A 589 14.96 -1.05 31.81
C GLU A 589 14.85 -1.14 33.34
N GLY A 590 14.27 -0.09 33.89
CA GLY A 590 13.90 -0.08 35.29
C GLY A 590 13.05 -1.32 35.39
N THR A 591 13.63 -2.37 35.90
CA THR A 591 12.92 -3.57 36.31
C THR A 591 11.75 -3.04 37.11
N LEU A 592 10.58 -2.97 36.47
CA LEU A 592 9.32 -2.77 37.17
C LEU A 592 9.21 -3.98 38.09
N SER A 593 9.86 -3.88 39.25
CA SER A 593 9.60 -4.81 40.32
C SER A 593 8.19 -4.51 40.79
N ILE A 594 7.24 -5.26 40.22
CA ILE A 594 5.89 -5.32 40.76
C ILE A 594 6.02 -6.02 42.09
N ALA A 595 6.31 -5.22 43.13
CA ALA A 595 6.57 -5.73 44.47
C ALA A 595 5.32 -6.39 45.11
N ASP A 596 4.11 -6.02 44.69
CA ASP A 596 2.87 -6.66 45.12
C ASP A 596 1.80 -6.38 44.03
N ALA A 597 1.57 -7.37 43.17
CA ALA A 597 0.29 -7.48 42.50
C ALA A 597 -0.67 -8.15 43.47
N PRO A 598 -1.71 -7.47 44.01
CA PRO A 598 -2.74 -8.20 44.75
C PRO A 598 -3.32 -9.21 43.74
N THR A 599 -3.06 -10.48 43.94
CA THR A 599 -3.71 -11.57 43.25
C THR A 599 -5.20 -11.51 43.68
N SER A 600 -5.97 -10.65 42.99
CA SER A 600 -7.41 -10.87 42.98
C SER A 600 -7.61 -12.24 42.38
N GLU A 601 -8.37 -13.11 43.07
CA GLU A 601 -8.76 -14.41 42.54
C GLU A 601 -9.05 -14.33 41.06
N TYR A 602 -8.26 -15.02 40.26
CA TYR A 602 -8.41 -15.10 38.80
C TYR A 602 -9.74 -15.84 38.54
N ARG A 603 -10.82 -15.11 38.61
CA ARG A 603 -12.05 -15.54 37.91
C ARG A 603 -11.79 -15.28 36.44
N MET A 604 -11.50 -16.36 35.73
CA MET A 604 -11.42 -16.36 34.28
C MET A 604 -12.75 -15.80 33.77
N ARG A 605 -12.81 -14.47 33.52
CA ARG A 605 -13.93 -13.87 32.81
C ARG A 605 -13.67 -14.19 31.35
N LEU A 606 -14.19 -15.32 30.89
CA LEU A 606 -14.45 -15.52 29.47
C LEU A 606 -15.37 -14.37 29.03
N LYS A 607 -14.80 -13.32 28.46
CA LYS A 607 -15.58 -12.34 27.71
C LYS A 607 -15.95 -13.01 26.39
N LEU A 608 -17.04 -13.75 26.38
CA LEU A 608 -17.78 -14.02 25.16
C LEU A 608 -18.11 -12.65 24.53
N SER A 609 -17.87 -12.50 23.24
CA SER A 609 -17.90 -11.24 22.50
C SER A 609 -19.29 -10.58 22.38
N SER A 610 -20.32 -11.07 23.03
CA SER A 610 -21.60 -10.41 23.17
C SER A 610 -21.83 -9.99 24.62
N ARG A 611 -21.67 -8.69 24.90
CA ARG A 611 -22.05 -8.05 26.16
C ARG A 611 -23.49 -8.33 26.57
N ARG A 612 -24.34 -8.82 25.66
CA ARG A 612 -25.77 -9.03 25.84
C ARG A 612 -26.14 -10.21 26.76
N TYR A 613 -25.26 -11.23 26.87
CA TYR A 613 -25.56 -12.41 27.66
C TYR A 613 -24.82 -12.51 28.98
N SER A 614 -23.83 -11.63 29.25
CA SER A 614 -22.99 -11.75 30.45
C SER A 614 -23.67 -11.29 31.74
N GLU A 615 -24.60 -10.36 31.67
CA GLU A 615 -25.38 -9.87 32.84
C GLU A 615 -26.52 -10.84 33.20
N ALA A 616 -27.17 -11.46 32.22
CA ALA A 616 -28.18 -12.48 32.41
C ALA A 616 -27.60 -13.76 33.02
N LEU A 617 -26.39 -14.17 32.61
CA LEU A 617 -25.68 -15.33 33.18
C LEU A 617 -25.19 -15.10 34.61
N THR A 618 -24.92 -13.85 35.02
CA THR A 618 -24.42 -13.52 36.36
C THR A 618 -25.54 -13.20 37.35
N SER A 619 -26.67 -12.66 36.90
CA SER A 619 -27.81 -12.27 37.74
C SER A 619 -28.95 -13.30 37.81
N GLY A 620 -28.97 -14.25 36.89
CA GLY A 620 -30.04 -15.25 36.77
C GLY A 620 -31.39 -14.66 36.37
N LYS A 621 -31.47 -13.37 36.07
CA LYS A 621 -32.69 -12.68 35.61
C LYS A 621 -32.44 -12.02 34.28
N LEU A 622 -33.29 -12.30 33.31
CA LEU A 622 -33.35 -11.57 32.03
C LEU A 622 -33.82 -10.13 32.29
N THR A 623 -33.25 -9.17 31.63
CA THR A 623 -33.85 -7.84 31.58
C THR A 623 -35.08 -7.88 30.66
N PRO A 624 -36.04 -6.97 30.79
CA PRO A 624 -37.21 -6.92 29.88
C PRO A 624 -36.79 -6.77 28.39
N GLN A 625 -35.64 -6.21 28.14
CA GLN A 625 -35.09 -6.06 26.80
C GLN A 625 -34.49 -7.41 26.27
N ASP A 626 -33.87 -8.19 27.13
CA ASP A 626 -33.35 -9.51 26.77
C ASP A 626 -34.49 -10.52 26.56
N GLU A 627 -35.55 -10.46 27.38
CA GLU A 627 -36.78 -11.22 27.17
C GLU A 627 -37.41 -10.92 25.80
N GLY A 628 -37.51 -9.64 25.44
CA GLY A 628 -38.03 -9.20 24.15
C GLY A 628 -37.18 -9.74 22.96
N ILE A 629 -35.85 -9.74 23.09
CA ILE A 629 -34.97 -10.27 22.06
C ILE A 629 -35.08 -11.78 21.90
N VAL A 630 -35.16 -12.50 23.01
CA VAL A 630 -35.33 -13.96 23.00
C VAL A 630 -36.69 -14.35 22.43
N LEU A 631 -37.76 -13.69 22.86
CA LEU A 631 -39.11 -13.90 22.32
C LEU A 631 -39.20 -13.61 20.83
N HIS A 632 -38.60 -12.49 20.38
CA HIS A 632 -38.53 -12.14 18.96
C HIS A 632 -37.78 -13.17 18.14
N GLY A 633 -36.65 -13.68 18.65
CA GLY A 633 -35.83 -14.71 17.98
C GLY A 633 -36.56 -16.07 17.90
N ILE A 634 -37.40 -16.42 18.89
CA ILE A 634 -38.25 -17.62 18.86
C ILE A 634 -39.34 -17.44 17.82
N MET A 635 -40.07 -16.32 17.87
CA MET A 635 -41.19 -16.04 16.96
C MET A 635 -40.75 -15.89 15.50
N GLU A 636 -39.52 -15.46 15.24
CA GLU A 636 -38.95 -15.35 13.88
C GLU A 636 -38.71 -16.75 13.26
N ARG A 637 -38.42 -17.75 14.07
CA ARG A 637 -38.09 -19.12 13.62
C ARG A 637 -39.28 -20.08 13.65
N ALA A 638 -40.19 -19.88 14.59
CA ALA A 638 -41.34 -20.76 14.80
C ALA A 638 -42.35 -20.63 13.67
N THR A 639 -42.67 -21.74 13.01
CA THR A 639 -43.77 -21.86 12.04
C THR A 639 -44.97 -22.56 12.64
N THR A 640 -44.79 -23.35 13.67
CA THR A 640 -45.85 -24.07 14.40
C THR A 640 -45.71 -23.85 15.89
N ARG A 641 -46.75 -24.18 16.67
CA ARG A 641 -46.71 -24.08 18.13
C ARG A 641 -45.73 -25.05 18.77
N GLU A 642 -45.45 -26.17 18.13
CA GLU A 642 -44.49 -27.17 18.59
C GLU A 642 -43.04 -26.69 18.43
N ASP A 643 -42.79 -25.84 17.43
CA ASP A 643 -41.46 -25.25 17.19
C ASP A 643 -41.04 -24.34 18.36
N ILE A 644 -41.98 -23.62 18.95
CA ILE A 644 -41.74 -22.72 20.08
C ILE A 644 -41.18 -23.48 21.30
N SER A 645 -41.77 -24.63 21.61
CA SER A 645 -41.34 -25.45 22.73
C SER A 645 -39.92 -26.04 22.46
N THR A 646 -39.68 -26.47 21.25
CA THR A 646 -38.39 -27.01 20.83
C THR A 646 -37.28 -25.94 20.85
N ASP A 647 -37.60 -24.71 20.40
CA ASP A 647 -36.66 -23.59 20.42
C ASP A 647 -36.34 -23.15 21.85
N ILE A 648 -37.31 -23.14 22.76
CA ILE A 648 -37.09 -22.84 24.17
C ILE A 648 -36.17 -23.90 24.82
N GLU A 649 -36.43 -25.19 24.58
CA GLU A 649 -35.56 -26.27 25.04
C GLU A 649 -34.12 -26.15 24.50
N GLN A 650 -33.98 -25.83 23.23
CA GLN A 650 -32.66 -25.62 22.62
C GLN A 650 -31.93 -24.44 23.26
N LEU A 651 -32.60 -23.32 23.54
CA LEU A 651 -31.99 -22.16 24.22
C LEU A 651 -31.56 -22.47 25.66
N VAL A 652 -32.19 -23.43 26.32
CA VAL A 652 -31.77 -23.95 27.64
C VAL A 652 -30.52 -24.81 27.48
N ILE A 653 -30.48 -25.69 26.46
CA ILE A 653 -29.33 -26.53 26.16
C ILE A 653 -28.09 -25.67 25.81
N ASP A 654 -28.30 -24.60 25.04
CA ASP A 654 -27.28 -23.64 24.63
C ASP A 654 -26.80 -22.71 25.78
N GLY A 655 -27.45 -22.83 26.96
CA GLY A 655 -27.10 -22.05 28.16
C GLY A 655 -27.53 -20.57 28.06
N ILE A 656 -28.41 -20.21 27.12
CA ILE A 656 -28.92 -18.86 26.91
C ILE A 656 -30.08 -18.55 27.88
N LEU A 657 -30.90 -19.55 28.19
CA LEU A 657 -32.00 -19.48 29.16
C LEU A 657 -31.70 -20.37 30.37
N SER A 658 -32.06 -19.87 31.55
CA SER A 658 -32.13 -20.73 32.71
C SER A 658 -33.45 -21.57 32.65
N THR A 659 -33.43 -22.74 33.29
CA THR A 659 -34.64 -23.58 33.38
C THR A 659 -35.83 -22.86 34.00
N GLN A 660 -35.58 -21.90 34.91
CA GLN A 660 -36.61 -21.09 35.54
C GLN A 660 -37.19 -20.07 34.56
N ASN A 661 -36.34 -19.37 33.79
CA ASN A 661 -36.81 -18.38 32.78
C ASN A 661 -37.51 -19.08 31.61
N ALA A 662 -37.09 -20.30 31.25
CA ALA A 662 -37.77 -21.10 30.23
C ALA A 662 -39.21 -21.49 30.65
N ALA A 663 -39.38 -21.85 31.91
CA ALA A 663 -40.73 -22.15 32.46
C ALA A 663 -41.65 -20.92 32.48
N GLU A 664 -41.12 -19.73 32.77
CA GLU A 664 -41.87 -18.47 32.74
C GLU A 664 -42.26 -18.10 31.30
N LEU A 665 -41.36 -18.24 30.34
CA LEU A 665 -41.63 -17.98 28.92
C LEU A 665 -42.57 -18.97 28.27
N THR A 666 -42.58 -20.25 28.72
CA THR A 666 -43.53 -21.26 28.23
C THR A 666 -44.96 -21.01 28.78
N ALA A 667 -45.08 -20.33 29.91
CA ALA A 667 -46.37 -19.98 30.53
C ALA A 667 -47.01 -18.72 29.92
N GLN A 668 -46.25 -17.86 29.29
CA GLN A 668 -46.72 -16.70 28.52
C GLN A 668 -47.14 -17.13 27.10
#